data_18195c1b5c4c6bcc3bd0a237217bdc0f
#
_entry.id   18195c1b5c4c6bcc3bd0a237217bdc0f
#
_cell.length_a   1.000
_cell.length_b   1.000
_cell.length_c   1.000
_cell.angle_alpha   90.00
_cell.angle_beta   90.00
_cell.angle_gamma   90.00
#
_symmetry.space_group_name_H-M   'P 1'
#
loop_
_entity.id
_entity.type
_entity.pdbx_description
1 polymer ?
#
loop_
_entity_poly.entity_id
_entity_poly.type
_entity_poly.pdbx_seq_one_letter_code
_entity_poly.pdbx_strand_id
1 'polypeptide(L)'
;MVYSNNFNQVRVGIRNTVVTQVVNAVDADATAFIAAAGITDLTQAAAISTLVNDLKTYGLWTKMKALYPMVGGTATSHKFNLKDPRDLDAAYRLTFFGGLTHDSNGVLGNGTNAYAYTNLRDTDFSLNNMTAGWYNMNNVANTVQARYAIGSSYTRIQFRYFDSFDGQIQRIGGSVNTFANSATQKGMYVLSRQNSTQALAYKNGTLQNTAAQTGVTTSLTGRIIILFATDNGQGTATAPSVTGYGPWHGNCIYFADGMNSTEVSNIYTSIQKFNTTLGRQSGTPYVSDADAVSFLTAAGITDVNQALAINTLVTDLKAAGIWTKMKALYPFVGGNAASHKFNLKDPRDLDAAYRLVFNGGWTHASTGALPNGTTGYADTKLIPSSVMTNYNSHMSFYSRTQSLNSGVDIGSCHHNYFLQVYTAGFGGGTRSSLQRNDYDFAFYQSSSTIGHFMGQILSQSNSKIYTNGVLRNTNTTNNAISLPSINIYIGSLNINGVAGNFTNRESVFASIGDGLTDNEASAFYTAVQKYQTSLGRQVNTPLVSDSDAQSFLNVAGITSYTQANAVNTLVVDLKAAGVWTKMKALYPFVGGYATSHKFNLKDPRDVDAAYRLVFNGGWTHTSTGALPNGTTGYADTKIKPNDMAQNSAHMSTYLRTYNESGIDMGSNTINRFWISANVGAGVRPLGLLNVVPFAVTGPNLDTEAFLLASRTDSTTNKLFRNSSLIYNETAASSTPDVYNIYLGAVNVNNGGSQYSYREQAFSSIG
;
A
#
# COMPACT_ATOMS: atom_id res chain seq x y z
N MET A 1 39.62 49.36 -18.01
CA MET A 1 38.58 48.99 -18.95
C MET A 1 38.20 47.53 -18.66
N VAL A 2 37.05 47.36 -18.13
CA VAL A 2 36.53 46.05 -17.68
C VAL A 2 35.68 45.48 -18.83
N TYR A 3 35.98 44.27 -19.27
CA TYR A 3 35.08 43.50 -20.13
C TYR A 3 34.40 42.43 -19.31
N SER A 4 33.11 42.55 -19.10
CA SER A 4 32.21 41.53 -18.56
C SER A 4 31.77 40.57 -19.66
N ASN A 5 32.07 39.28 -19.51
CA ASN A 5 31.50 38.23 -20.33
C ASN A 5 30.22 37.71 -19.66
N ASN A 6 29.06 38.06 -20.23
CA ASN A 6 27.77 37.45 -19.95
C ASN A 6 27.67 36.12 -20.72
N PHE A 7 27.72 35.00 -20.01
CA PHE A 7 27.26 33.72 -20.53
C PHE A 7 25.79 33.50 -20.06
N ASN A 8 24.87 33.64 -21.00
CA ASN A 8 23.48 33.18 -20.85
C ASN A 8 23.47 31.64 -20.76
N GLN A 9 23.32 31.12 -19.54
CA GLN A 9 22.94 29.73 -19.32
C GLN A 9 21.45 29.62 -19.40
N VAL A 10 20.95 28.96 -20.46
CA VAL A 10 19.58 28.47 -20.53
C VAL A 10 19.43 27.35 -19.49
N ARG A 11 18.86 27.67 -18.34
CA ARG A 11 18.42 26.65 -17.36
C ARG A 11 17.12 26.04 -17.87
N VAL A 12 17.20 24.86 -18.46
CA VAL A 12 16.05 23.95 -18.58
C VAL A 12 15.70 23.52 -17.16
N GLY A 13 14.65 24.13 -16.61
CA GLY A 13 14.11 23.77 -15.29
C GLY A 13 13.42 22.43 -15.35
N ILE A 14 14.15 21.36 -15.07
CA ILE A 14 13.52 20.12 -14.60
C ILE A 14 13.04 20.42 -13.17
N ARG A 15 11.76 20.70 -13.02
CA ARG A 15 11.10 20.69 -11.71
C ARG A 15 11.07 19.24 -11.25
N ASN A 16 12.11 18.82 -10.54
CA ASN A 16 11.98 17.75 -9.57
C ASN A 16 10.97 18.24 -8.54
N THR A 17 9.74 17.81 -8.65
CA THR A 17 8.83 17.76 -7.51
C THR A 17 9.40 16.68 -6.59
N VAL A 18 10.34 17.08 -5.76
CA VAL A 18 10.60 16.40 -4.51
C VAL A 18 9.24 16.45 -3.79
N VAL A 19 8.53 15.34 -3.77
CA VAL A 19 7.51 15.12 -2.76
C VAL A 19 8.30 15.03 -1.45
N THR A 20 8.56 16.19 -0.86
CA THR A 20 8.84 16.28 0.55
C THR A 20 7.60 15.67 1.19
N GLN A 21 7.70 14.43 1.65
CA GLN A 21 6.89 14.05 2.80
C GLN A 21 7.29 15.09 3.85
N VAL A 22 6.42 16.09 4.00
CA VAL A 22 6.39 16.89 5.20
C VAL A 22 6.20 15.84 6.29
N VAL A 23 7.24 15.53 7.03
CA VAL A 23 7.11 14.90 8.35
C VAL A 23 6.34 15.97 9.12
N ASN A 24 5.00 15.90 9.05
CA ASN A 24 4.16 16.70 9.90
C ASN A 24 4.65 16.40 11.30
N ALA A 25 5.10 17.43 12.01
CA ALA A 25 5.42 17.32 13.42
C ALA A 25 4.24 16.59 14.06
N VAL A 26 4.53 15.45 14.73
CA VAL A 26 3.46 14.62 15.30
C VAL A 26 2.64 15.53 16.22
N ASP A 27 1.35 15.63 15.98
CA ASP A 27 0.47 16.53 16.69
C ASP A 27 0.54 16.27 18.20
N ALA A 28 0.55 17.31 19.02
CA ALA A 28 0.73 17.18 20.47
C ALA A 28 -0.39 16.35 21.15
N ASP A 29 -1.64 16.51 20.70
CA ASP A 29 -2.77 15.74 21.23
C ASP A 29 -2.66 14.27 20.83
N ALA A 30 -2.27 14.01 19.58
CA ALA A 30 -2.00 12.65 19.09
C ALA A 30 -0.85 12.00 19.87
N THR A 31 0.25 12.73 20.11
CA THR A 31 1.41 12.24 20.88
C THR A 31 1.01 11.88 22.30
N ALA A 32 0.23 12.72 22.97
CA ALA A 32 -0.26 12.45 24.33
C ALA A 32 -1.10 11.17 24.39
N PHE A 33 -2.00 10.97 23.42
CA PHE A 33 -2.83 9.76 23.36
C PHE A 33 -1.98 8.50 23.06
N ILE A 34 -1.07 8.56 22.08
CA ILE A 34 -0.19 7.44 21.69
C ILE A 34 0.60 6.96 22.91
N ALA A 35 1.16 7.90 23.68
CA ALA A 35 1.90 7.59 24.90
C ALA A 35 0.99 6.99 26.00
N ALA A 36 -0.17 7.57 26.27
CA ALA A 36 -1.09 7.10 27.29
C ALA A 36 -1.67 5.71 26.99
N ALA A 37 -2.05 5.47 25.74
CA ALA A 37 -2.60 4.19 25.27
C ALA A 37 -1.53 3.11 25.01
N GLY A 38 -0.24 3.46 25.09
CA GLY A 38 0.87 2.53 24.84
C GLY A 38 0.94 2.03 23.40
N ILE A 39 0.64 2.87 22.41
CA ILE A 39 0.66 2.50 21.01
C ILE A 39 2.10 2.49 20.48
N THR A 40 2.61 1.33 20.11
CA THR A 40 3.97 1.14 19.57
C THR A 40 3.98 0.88 18.06
N ASP A 41 2.85 0.52 17.47
CA ASP A 41 2.71 0.33 16.03
C ASP A 41 2.74 1.67 15.30
N LEU A 42 3.70 1.83 14.39
CA LEU A 42 3.93 3.08 13.66
C LEU A 42 2.77 3.45 12.72
N THR A 43 2.08 2.45 12.16
CA THR A 43 0.92 2.66 11.28
C THR A 43 -0.25 3.22 12.09
N GLN A 44 -0.52 2.65 13.28
CA GLN A 44 -1.54 3.18 14.17
C GLN A 44 -1.20 4.59 14.65
N ALA A 45 0.05 4.85 15.04
CA ALA A 45 0.51 6.16 15.47
C ALA A 45 0.35 7.22 14.35
N ALA A 46 0.73 6.91 13.13
CA ALA A 46 0.56 7.79 11.97
C ALA A 46 -0.92 8.03 11.64
N ALA A 47 -1.75 6.99 11.71
CA ALA A 47 -3.19 7.10 11.48
C ALA A 47 -3.87 8.00 12.52
N ILE A 48 -3.51 7.89 13.81
CA ILE A 48 -4.01 8.75 14.89
C ILE A 48 -3.61 10.21 14.65
N SER A 49 -2.33 10.47 14.32
CA SER A 49 -1.84 11.81 14.03
C SER A 49 -2.58 12.44 12.85
N THR A 50 -2.80 11.67 11.79
CA THR A 50 -3.58 12.11 10.62
C THR A 50 -5.03 12.42 10.99
N LEU A 51 -5.69 11.58 11.79
CA LEU A 51 -7.07 11.80 12.25
C LEU A 51 -7.18 13.10 13.03
N VAL A 52 -6.29 13.35 14.00
CA VAL A 52 -6.30 14.59 14.80
C VAL A 52 -6.08 15.81 13.90
N ASN A 53 -5.12 15.76 12.98
CA ASN A 53 -4.83 16.85 12.05
C ASN A 53 -6.02 17.14 11.11
N ASP A 54 -6.66 16.11 10.55
CA ASP A 54 -7.85 16.27 9.71
C ASP A 54 -8.99 16.93 10.50
N LEU A 55 -9.25 16.47 11.74
CA LEU A 55 -10.30 17.05 12.59
C LEU A 55 -10.00 18.51 12.99
N LYS A 56 -8.74 18.87 13.23
CA LYS A 56 -8.31 20.26 13.48
C LYS A 56 -8.48 21.11 12.22
N THR A 57 -8.08 20.60 11.08
CA THR A 57 -8.19 21.29 9.76
C THR A 57 -9.65 21.61 9.41
N TYR A 58 -10.56 20.68 9.71
CA TYR A 58 -12.00 20.90 9.50
C TYR A 58 -12.70 21.66 10.62
N GLY A 59 -11.98 22.13 11.65
CA GLY A 59 -12.55 22.83 12.80
C GLY A 59 -13.39 21.97 13.74
N LEU A 60 -13.32 20.63 13.60
CA LEU A 60 -14.14 19.68 14.35
C LEU A 60 -13.53 19.33 15.71
N TRP A 61 -12.21 19.49 15.86
CA TRP A 61 -11.50 19.14 17.10
C TRP A 61 -12.01 19.88 18.33
N THR A 62 -12.40 21.13 18.17
CA THR A 62 -12.94 21.96 19.29
C THR A 62 -14.34 21.51 19.72
N LYS A 63 -15.11 20.90 18.83
CA LYS A 63 -16.44 20.36 19.12
C LYS A 63 -16.38 19.01 19.84
N MET A 64 -15.25 18.26 19.74
CA MET A 64 -15.12 16.94 20.35
C MET A 64 -15.12 17.03 21.89
N LYS A 65 -15.96 16.19 22.53
CA LYS A 65 -15.94 15.88 23.96
C LYS A 65 -15.18 14.58 24.22
N ALA A 66 -15.49 13.54 23.43
CA ALA A 66 -14.81 12.26 23.49
C ALA A 66 -14.70 11.61 22.11
N LEU A 67 -13.56 10.97 21.86
CA LEU A 67 -13.29 10.17 20.65
C LEU A 67 -12.47 8.94 21.04
N TYR A 68 -13.04 7.76 20.79
CA TYR A 68 -12.46 6.45 21.10
C TYR A 68 -12.10 5.73 19.80
N PRO A 69 -10.85 5.79 19.33
CA PRO A 69 -10.42 5.21 18.05
C PRO A 69 -10.18 3.69 18.10
N MET A 70 -10.32 3.06 19.27
CA MET A 70 -10.18 1.62 19.52
C MET A 70 -8.92 1.03 18.83
N VAL A 71 -7.74 1.50 19.23
CA VAL A 71 -6.43 1.05 18.75
C VAL A 71 -5.65 0.33 19.84
N GLY A 72 -4.59 -0.42 19.46
CA GLY A 72 -3.77 -1.20 20.39
C GLY A 72 -4.33 -2.58 20.76
N GLY A 73 -5.59 -2.87 20.40
CA GLY A 73 -6.19 -4.20 20.49
C GLY A 73 -6.48 -4.76 21.89
N THR A 74 -6.39 -3.96 22.94
CA THR A 74 -6.59 -4.39 24.33
C THR A 74 -7.53 -3.46 25.11
N ALA A 75 -8.15 -3.96 26.18
CA ALA A 75 -8.96 -3.13 27.07
C ALA A 75 -8.16 -1.95 27.66
N THR A 76 -6.88 -2.18 27.96
CA THR A 76 -5.99 -1.16 28.51
C THR A 76 -5.76 -0.02 27.54
N SER A 77 -5.60 -0.27 26.24
CA SER A 77 -5.42 0.75 25.22
C SER A 77 -6.74 1.38 24.78
N HIS A 78 -7.82 0.60 24.68
CA HIS A 78 -9.14 1.05 24.20
C HIS A 78 -9.88 1.99 25.18
N LYS A 79 -9.48 2.04 26.47
CA LYS A 79 -10.18 2.86 27.46
C LYS A 79 -9.98 4.36 27.28
N PHE A 80 -8.93 4.79 26.58
CA PHE A 80 -8.54 6.19 26.51
C PHE A 80 -9.37 7.00 25.51
N ASN A 81 -9.77 8.20 25.96
CA ASN A 81 -10.35 9.23 25.12
C ASN A 81 -9.22 9.98 24.37
N LEU A 82 -9.22 9.98 23.04
CA LEU A 82 -8.21 10.67 22.23
C LEU A 82 -8.20 12.18 22.48
N LYS A 83 -9.37 12.78 22.82
CA LYS A 83 -9.49 14.22 23.12
C LYS A 83 -8.82 14.61 24.43
N ASP A 84 -8.88 13.75 25.44
CA ASP A 84 -8.25 13.90 26.74
C ASP A 84 -7.78 12.53 27.24
N PRO A 85 -6.51 12.15 26.98
CA PRO A 85 -6.04 10.78 27.22
C PRO A 85 -5.60 10.53 28.67
N ARG A 86 -6.02 11.34 29.63
CA ARG A 86 -5.75 11.08 31.03
C ARG A 86 -6.55 9.88 31.53
N ASP A 87 -5.95 9.02 32.34
CA ASP A 87 -6.59 7.83 32.91
C ASP A 87 -7.50 8.19 34.12
N LEU A 88 -8.50 9.03 33.84
CA LEU A 88 -9.43 9.58 34.83
C LEU A 88 -10.86 9.58 34.31
N ASP A 89 -11.84 9.38 35.18
CA ASP A 89 -13.26 9.48 34.83
C ASP A 89 -13.65 10.87 34.32
N ALA A 90 -13.04 11.92 34.87
CA ALA A 90 -13.22 13.31 34.44
C ALA A 90 -12.68 13.57 32.99
N ALA A 91 -11.85 12.69 32.45
CA ALA A 91 -11.40 12.70 31.06
C ALA A 91 -12.26 11.82 30.16
N TYR A 92 -13.38 11.32 30.64
CA TYR A 92 -14.31 10.43 29.94
C TYR A 92 -13.64 9.12 29.48
N ARG A 93 -12.72 8.54 30.29
CA ARG A 93 -12.18 7.21 29.99
C ARG A 93 -13.29 6.15 30.01
N LEU A 94 -13.16 5.11 29.20
CA LEU A 94 -14.08 3.97 29.22
C LEU A 94 -13.79 3.06 30.41
N THR A 95 -14.86 2.61 31.06
CA THR A 95 -14.82 1.52 32.05
C THR A 95 -15.61 0.35 31.52
N PHE A 96 -14.94 -0.77 31.31
CA PHE A 96 -15.52 -1.98 30.65
C PHE A 96 -16.08 -2.94 31.69
N PHE A 97 -17.23 -3.55 31.36
CA PHE A 97 -17.94 -4.52 32.18
C PHE A 97 -18.39 -5.73 31.34
N GLY A 98 -18.50 -6.88 31.96
CA GLY A 98 -18.90 -8.12 31.32
C GLY A 98 -17.87 -8.66 30.34
N GLY A 99 -18.31 -9.45 29.36
CA GLY A 99 -17.44 -10.15 28.41
C GLY A 99 -17.28 -9.41 27.09
N LEU A 100 -16.66 -8.22 27.07
CA LEU A 100 -16.26 -7.53 25.85
C LEU A 100 -15.01 -8.19 25.25
N THR A 101 -14.97 -8.38 23.94
CA THR A 101 -13.77 -8.82 23.22
C THR A 101 -13.06 -7.62 22.63
N HIS A 102 -11.75 -7.53 22.86
CA HIS A 102 -10.88 -6.47 22.35
C HIS A 102 -9.89 -7.06 21.35
N ASP A 103 -9.83 -6.49 20.14
CA ASP A 103 -8.88 -6.90 19.11
C ASP A 103 -8.40 -5.68 18.27
N SER A 104 -7.58 -5.93 17.25
CA SER A 104 -7.07 -4.89 16.35
C SER A 104 -8.17 -4.19 15.53
N ASN A 105 -9.35 -4.81 15.39
CA ASN A 105 -10.49 -4.24 14.68
C ASN A 105 -11.41 -3.41 15.57
N GLY A 106 -11.23 -3.46 16.89
CA GLY A 106 -12.01 -2.67 17.84
C GLY A 106 -12.52 -3.44 19.04
N VAL A 107 -13.75 -3.16 19.46
CA VAL A 107 -14.39 -3.77 20.63
C VAL A 107 -15.71 -4.41 20.22
N LEU A 108 -15.89 -5.69 20.56
CA LEU A 108 -17.08 -6.48 20.28
C LEU A 108 -17.86 -6.78 21.55
N GLY A 109 -19.13 -6.39 21.58
CA GLY A 109 -20.09 -6.76 22.61
C GLY A 109 -20.54 -8.22 22.50
N ASN A 110 -20.87 -8.86 23.62
CA ASN A 110 -21.35 -10.26 23.62
C ASN A 110 -22.89 -10.41 23.51
N GLY A 111 -23.61 -9.30 23.54
CA GLY A 111 -25.08 -9.30 23.45
C GLY A 111 -25.84 -9.81 24.69
N THR A 112 -25.16 -10.07 25.80
CA THR A 112 -25.78 -10.66 27.03
C THR A 112 -25.55 -9.85 28.28
N ASN A 113 -24.32 -9.39 28.54
CA ASN A 113 -23.96 -8.65 29.76
C ASN A 113 -22.79 -7.67 29.57
N ALA A 114 -22.25 -7.55 28.35
CA ALA A 114 -21.10 -6.70 28.07
C ALA A 114 -21.53 -5.25 27.76
N TYR A 115 -20.88 -4.29 28.43
CA TYR A 115 -21.09 -2.86 28.21
C TYR A 115 -19.88 -2.04 28.68
N ALA A 116 -19.87 -0.75 28.34
CA ALA A 116 -18.90 0.18 28.87
C ALA A 116 -19.54 1.50 29.29
N TYR A 117 -19.12 2.05 30.43
CA TYR A 117 -19.43 3.43 30.81
C TYR A 117 -18.46 4.38 30.11
N THR A 118 -19.00 5.45 29.54
CA THR A 118 -18.18 6.53 28.96
C THR A 118 -17.76 7.56 30.01
N ASN A 119 -18.36 7.55 31.21
CA ASN A 119 -18.33 8.61 32.21
C ASN A 119 -18.83 9.98 31.72
N LEU A 120 -19.25 10.06 30.44
CA LEU A 120 -19.84 11.24 29.82
C LEU A 120 -21.35 11.21 30.04
N ARG A 121 -21.91 12.35 30.36
CA ARG A 121 -23.32 12.51 30.70
C ARG A 121 -24.06 13.34 29.64
N ASP A 122 -25.36 13.21 29.58
CA ASP A 122 -26.19 14.06 28.72
C ASP A 122 -26.06 15.57 29.09
N THR A 123 -25.82 15.87 30.37
CA THR A 123 -25.58 17.24 30.90
C THR A 123 -24.21 17.83 30.55
N ASP A 124 -23.28 17.06 29.99
CA ASP A 124 -21.98 17.59 29.49
C ASP A 124 -22.14 18.31 28.13
N PHE A 125 -23.35 18.27 27.57
CA PHE A 125 -23.76 18.97 26.37
C PHE A 125 -24.76 20.07 26.67
N SER A 126 -24.75 21.13 25.85
CA SER A 126 -25.84 22.09 25.85
C SER A 126 -27.11 21.44 25.31
N LEU A 127 -28.25 21.81 25.85
CA LEU A 127 -29.55 21.34 25.40
C LEU A 127 -29.70 21.62 23.87
N ASN A 128 -30.12 20.63 23.14
CA ASN A 128 -30.28 20.69 21.66
C ASN A 128 -28.98 20.85 20.87
N ASN A 129 -27.80 20.59 21.46
CA ASN A 129 -26.50 20.73 20.80
C ASN A 129 -25.62 19.51 21.12
N MET A 130 -25.78 18.42 20.35
CA MET A 130 -25.03 17.18 20.54
C MET A 130 -24.92 16.39 19.23
N THR A 131 -23.79 15.72 19.06
CA THR A 131 -23.58 14.68 18.05
C THR A 131 -23.06 13.42 18.71
N ALA A 132 -23.57 12.26 18.28
CA ALA A 132 -23.08 10.94 18.67
C ALA A 132 -22.80 10.11 17.41
N GLY A 133 -21.64 9.47 17.32
CA GLY A 133 -21.23 8.67 16.19
C GLY A 133 -20.71 7.28 16.58
N TRP A 134 -21.02 6.30 15.75
CA TRP A 134 -20.63 4.90 15.91
C TRP A 134 -20.24 4.29 14.56
N TYR A 135 -19.02 3.76 14.46
CA TYR A 135 -18.60 3.00 13.29
C TYR A 135 -18.71 1.50 13.58
N ASN A 136 -19.62 0.82 12.87
CA ASN A 136 -19.94 -0.59 13.06
C ASN A 136 -19.25 -1.49 12.04
N MET A 137 -18.63 -2.58 12.52
CA MET A 137 -17.82 -3.49 11.71
C MET A 137 -18.51 -4.82 11.38
N ASN A 138 -19.62 -5.17 12.01
CA ASN A 138 -20.27 -6.46 11.82
C ASN A 138 -21.73 -6.37 11.37
N ASN A 139 -22.19 -7.46 10.79
CA ASN A 139 -23.62 -7.74 10.60
C ASN A 139 -24.03 -8.76 11.65
N VAL A 140 -25.16 -8.55 12.29
CA VAL A 140 -25.73 -9.47 13.27
C VAL A 140 -27.01 -10.08 12.70
N ALA A 141 -27.11 -11.41 12.76
CA ALA A 141 -28.30 -12.13 12.28
C ALA A 141 -29.57 -11.71 13.04
N ASN A 142 -30.67 -11.65 12.32
CA ASN A 142 -31.90 -11.00 12.70
C ASN A 142 -32.82 -11.89 13.58
N THR A 143 -32.41 -12.16 14.81
CA THR A 143 -33.22 -13.09 15.67
C THR A 143 -33.73 -12.51 16.99
N VAL A 144 -33.39 -11.26 17.37
CA VAL A 144 -33.73 -10.77 18.73
C VAL A 144 -33.92 -9.26 18.81
N GLN A 145 -34.74 -8.84 19.79
CA GLN A 145 -35.11 -7.51 20.26
C GLN A 145 -34.06 -6.40 20.12
N ALA A 146 -34.51 -5.16 20.26
CA ALA A 146 -33.70 -3.92 20.24
C ALA A 146 -32.37 -4.06 20.97
N ARG A 147 -31.24 -3.84 20.23
CA ARG A 147 -29.87 -3.92 20.72
C ARG A 147 -29.19 -2.57 20.55
N TYR A 148 -28.56 -2.07 21.60
CA TYR A 148 -28.00 -0.72 21.60
C TYR A 148 -26.49 -0.73 21.32
N ALA A 149 -26.05 0.17 20.44
CA ALA A 149 -24.64 0.50 20.26
C ALA A 149 -24.24 1.60 21.25
N ILE A 150 -25.08 2.65 21.34
CA ILE A 150 -24.98 3.74 22.31
C ILE A 150 -26.33 3.85 23.00
N GLY A 151 -26.36 3.99 24.31
CA GLY A 151 -27.61 4.11 25.04
C GLY A 151 -27.56 4.92 26.30
N SER A 152 -28.49 5.85 26.40
CA SER A 152 -28.96 6.47 27.65
C SER A 152 -30.47 6.65 27.54
N SER A 153 -31.12 7.13 28.60
CA SER A 153 -32.56 7.40 28.55
C SER A 153 -32.96 8.40 27.44
N TYR A 154 -32.05 9.27 27.02
CA TYR A 154 -32.33 10.37 26.07
C TYR A 154 -31.48 10.39 24.82
N THR A 155 -30.38 9.66 24.78
CA THR A 155 -29.47 9.58 23.63
C THR A 155 -29.16 8.13 23.36
N ARG A 156 -29.50 7.63 22.17
CA ARG A 156 -29.24 6.25 21.80
C ARG A 156 -29.05 6.07 20.30
N ILE A 157 -28.19 5.14 19.90
CA ILE A 157 -28.11 4.53 18.59
C ILE A 157 -28.43 3.06 18.79
N GLN A 158 -29.46 2.60 18.09
CA GLN A 158 -30.04 1.27 18.27
C GLN A 158 -30.16 0.61 16.90
N PHE A 159 -29.71 -0.61 16.79
CA PHE A 159 -29.96 -1.46 15.65
C PHE A 159 -31.14 -2.37 15.98
N ARG A 160 -32.22 -2.28 15.21
CA ARG A 160 -33.47 -3.02 15.45
C ARG A 160 -33.62 -4.22 14.53
N TYR A 161 -34.64 -5.01 14.88
CA TYR A 161 -35.21 -6.13 14.17
C TYR A 161 -35.64 -5.74 12.73
N PHE A 162 -35.47 -6.64 11.73
CA PHE A 162 -35.85 -6.46 10.32
C PHE A 162 -35.20 -5.30 9.55
N ASP A 163 -33.89 -5.18 9.63
CA ASP A 163 -33.10 -4.20 8.84
C ASP A 163 -33.43 -2.73 9.07
N SER A 164 -34.20 -2.42 10.12
CA SER A 164 -34.41 -1.04 10.52
C SER A 164 -33.36 -0.59 11.55
N PHE A 165 -32.88 0.61 11.34
CA PHE A 165 -31.98 1.28 12.26
C PHE A 165 -32.68 2.51 12.80
N ASP A 166 -32.61 2.75 14.10
CA ASP A 166 -33.15 3.97 14.68
C ASP A 166 -32.23 4.57 15.73
N GLY A 167 -32.48 5.82 16.02
CA GLY A 167 -31.74 6.54 17.03
C GLY A 167 -32.50 7.71 17.59
N GLN A 168 -32.12 8.09 18.80
CA GLN A 168 -32.61 9.31 19.47
C GLN A 168 -31.41 10.09 19.99
N ILE A 169 -31.52 11.40 19.96
CA ILE A 169 -30.50 12.28 20.53
C ILE A 169 -31.16 13.41 21.31
N GLN A 170 -30.81 13.50 22.61
CA GLN A 170 -31.33 14.50 23.58
C GLN A 170 -32.86 14.63 23.55
N ARG A 171 -33.58 13.51 23.68
CA ARG A 171 -35.03 13.55 23.53
C ARG A 171 -35.78 12.84 24.64
N ILE A 172 -36.89 13.45 25.08
CA ILE A 172 -37.90 12.88 25.99
C ILE A 172 -39.20 12.65 25.22
N GLY A 173 -39.56 11.38 25.00
CA GLY A 173 -40.81 10.94 24.34
C GLY A 173 -40.93 11.20 22.82
N GLY A 174 -41.76 10.49 22.10
CA GLY A 174 -42.19 10.69 20.69
C GLY A 174 -41.28 10.10 19.60
N SER A 175 -41.16 10.72 18.41
CA SER A 175 -40.58 10.15 17.19
C SER A 175 -39.08 9.86 17.25
N VAL A 176 -38.62 8.79 16.67
CA VAL A 176 -37.24 8.35 16.51
C VAL A 176 -36.76 8.71 15.12
N ASN A 177 -35.49 9.04 14.99
CA ASN A 177 -34.86 9.10 13.67
C ASN A 177 -34.66 7.68 13.16
N THR A 178 -35.18 7.38 11.99
CA THR A 178 -34.92 6.12 11.31
C THR A 178 -33.83 6.32 10.29
N PHE A 179 -32.90 5.39 10.23
CA PHE A 179 -31.96 5.30 9.10
C PHE A 179 -32.62 4.50 7.97
N ALA A 180 -32.30 4.80 6.73
CA ALA A 180 -32.78 4.04 5.59
C ALA A 180 -32.34 2.56 5.71
N ASN A 181 -33.24 1.64 5.34
CA ASN A 181 -32.93 0.22 5.28
C ASN A 181 -31.74 -0.04 4.36
N SER A 182 -30.85 -0.90 4.78
CA SER A 182 -29.61 -1.20 4.07
C SER A 182 -29.32 -2.70 4.17
N ALA A 183 -28.82 -3.27 3.08
CA ALA A 183 -28.38 -4.66 3.02
C ALA A 183 -27.23 -4.99 3.98
N THR A 184 -26.63 -3.98 4.63
CA THR A 184 -25.55 -4.16 5.61
C THR A 184 -25.71 -3.22 6.80
N GLN A 185 -25.45 -3.77 7.99
CA GLN A 185 -25.36 -3.00 9.24
C GLN A 185 -23.97 -2.35 9.43
N LYS A 186 -23.00 -2.69 8.57
CA LYS A 186 -21.67 -2.12 8.62
C LYS A 186 -21.68 -0.67 8.14
N GLY A 187 -20.78 0.15 8.71
CA GLY A 187 -20.60 1.55 8.36
C GLY A 187 -20.71 2.49 9.55
N MET A 188 -20.57 3.78 9.26
CA MET A 188 -20.64 4.83 10.26
C MET A 188 -22.06 5.39 10.39
N TYR A 189 -22.59 5.37 11.59
CA TYR A 189 -23.91 5.93 11.96
C TYR A 189 -23.68 7.18 12.81
N VAL A 190 -24.37 8.27 12.47
CA VAL A 190 -24.26 9.54 13.17
C VAL A 190 -25.65 10.11 13.43
N LEU A 191 -25.88 10.54 14.66
CA LEU A 191 -27.00 11.37 15.04
C LEU A 191 -26.48 12.74 15.43
N SER A 192 -27.08 13.79 14.87
CA SER A 192 -26.70 15.17 15.21
C SER A 192 -27.92 16.04 15.46
N ARG A 193 -27.82 16.88 16.47
CA ARG A 193 -28.81 17.87 16.84
C ARG A 193 -28.13 19.20 17.10
N GLN A 194 -28.58 20.27 16.41
CA GLN A 194 -28.05 21.62 16.53
C GLN A 194 -29.07 22.63 17.01
N ASN A 195 -30.35 22.24 17.10
CA ASN A 195 -31.46 23.11 17.50
C ASN A 195 -32.59 22.29 18.11
N SER A 196 -33.63 23.01 18.58
CA SER A 196 -34.78 22.40 19.24
C SER A 196 -35.80 21.73 18.30
N THR A 197 -35.72 22.00 16.98
CA THR A 197 -36.79 21.61 16.04
C THR A 197 -36.51 20.37 15.25
N GLN A 198 -35.24 19.95 15.11
CA GLN A 198 -34.88 18.78 14.31
C GLN A 198 -33.66 18.03 14.85
N ALA A 199 -33.64 16.75 14.59
CA ALA A 199 -32.46 15.90 14.71
C ALA A 199 -32.21 15.17 13.38
N LEU A 200 -30.95 15.02 13.02
CA LEU A 200 -30.48 14.51 11.75
C LEU A 200 -29.81 13.16 11.94
N ALA A 201 -30.12 12.19 11.06
CA ALA A 201 -29.51 10.88 11.02
C ALA A 201 -28.72 10.68 9.73
N TYR A 202 -27.48 10.24 9.86
CA TYR A 202 -26.58 10.03 8.72
C TYR A 202 -26.00 8.61 8.76
N LYS A 203 -25.83 8.03 7.56
CA LYS A 203 -25.06 6.81 7.34
C LYS A 203 -23.95 7.09 6.36
N ASN A 204 -22.71 6.75 6.71
CA ASN A 204 -21.53 6.96 5.86
C ASN A 204 -21.43 8.40 5.33
N GLY A 205 -21.64 9.40 6.18
CA GLY A 205 -21.59 10.81 5.84
C GLY A 205 -22.80 11.36 5.07
N THR A 206 -23.73 10.49 4.61
CA THR A 206 -24.91 10.89 3.84
C THR A 206 -26.15 10.99 4.73
N LEU A 207 -26.87 12.09 4.61
CA LEU A 207 -28.13 12.32 5.34
C LEU A 207 -29.16 11.27 4.93
N GLN A 208 -29.71 10.55 5.91
CA GLN A 208 -30.72 9.51 5.74
C GLN A 208 -32.11 10.01 6.11
N ASN A 209 -32.20 10.79 7.19
CA ASN A 209 -33.48 11.25 7.72
C ASN A 209 -33.32 12.54 8.52
N THR A 210 -34.37 13.35 8.49
CA THR A 210 -34.56 14.53 9.36
C THR A 210 -35.82 14.32 10.14
N ALA A 211 -35.71 14.06 11.45
CA ALA A 211 -36.89 13.95 12.30
C ALA A 211 -37.25 15.32 12.91
N ALA A 212 -38.47 15.73 12.71
CA ALA A 212 -39.02 16.88 13.42
C ALA A 212 -39.01 16.62 14.92
N GLN A 213 -38.50 17.56 15.69
CA GLN A 213 -38.47 17.52 17.15
C GLN A 213 -39.37 18.63 17.69
N THR A 214 -40.45 18.27 18.32
CA THR A 214 -41.23 19.24 19.13
C THR A 214 -40.46 19.46 20.42
N GLY A 215 -40.09 20.68 20.68
CA GLY A 215 -39.10 21.14 21.66
C GLY A 215 -38.96 20.31 22.94
N VAL A 216 -37.72 19.97 23.27
CA VAL A 216 -37.39 19.52 24.62
C VAL A 216 -37.43 20.74 25.51
N THR A 217 -38.42 20.82 26.36
CA THR A 217 -38.62 21.90 27.34
C THR A 217 -38.09 21.53 28.73
N THR A 218 -37.53 20.33 28.91
CA THR A 218 -37.13 19.79 30.20
C THR A 218 -35.62 19.58 30.29
N SER A 219 -35.07 19.78 31.47
CA SER A 219 -33.64 19.61 31.77
C SER A 219 -33.17 18.18 31.51
N LEU A 220 -31.96 18.05 31.04
CA LEU A 220 -31.21 16.79 30.97
C LEU A 220 -31.02 16.22 32.37
N THR A 221 -30.93 14.90 32.52
CA THR A 221 -31.02 14.23 33.84
C THR A 221 -29.67 13.83 34.42
N GLY A 222 -28.56 14.10 33.72
CA GLY A 222 -27.22 13.77 34.17
C GLY A 222 -26.87 12.28 34.12
N ARG A 223 -27.60 11.49 33.28
CA ARG A 223 -27.36 10.06 33.15
C ARG A 223 -26.13 9.77 32.26
N ILE A 224 -25.37 8.75 32.67
CA ILE A 224 -24.19 8.29 31.93
C ILE A 224 -24.62 7.71 30.57
N ILE A 225 -23.87 8.03 29.54
CA ILE A 225 -23.99 7.40 28.22
C ILE A 225 -23.24 6.06 28.25
N ILE A 226 -23.90 5.00 27.81
CA ILE A 226 -23.40 3.62 27.85
C ILE A 226 -23.11 3.15 26.43
N LEU A 227 -22.03 2.40 26.23
CA LEU A 227 -21.71 1.72 24.99
C LEU A 227 -22.11 0.25 25.08
N PHE A 228 -22.55 -0.34 23.98
CA PHE A 228 -23.01 -1.74 23.83
C PHE A 228 -24.28 -2.10 24.61
N ALA A 229 -24.91 -1.15 25.26
CA ALA A 229 -26.14 -1.34 26.02
C ALA A 229 -26.87 -0.01 26.21
N THR A 230 -27.97 -0.01 26.96
CA THR A 230 -28.69 1.21 27.34
C THR A 230 -29.04 1.22 28.83
N ASP A 231 -29.18 2.42 29.37
CA ASP A 231 -29.87 2.67 30.65
C ASP A 231 -31.39 2.61 30.43
N ASN A 232 -32.08 1.79 31.20
CA ASN A 232 -33.54 1.62 31.09
C ASN A 232 -34.33 2.70 31.87
N GLY A 233 -33.63 3.69 32.43
CA GLY A 233 -34.28 4.73 33.25
C GLY A 233 -34.50 4.36 34.72
N GLN A 234 -34.25 3.10 35.08
CA GLN A 234 -34.26 2.64 36.49
C GLN A 234 -32.87 2.84 37.12
N GLY A 235 -32.79 2.87 38.41
CA GLY A 235 -31.54 3.16 39.13
C GLY A 235 -31.22 4.66 39.18
N THR A 236 -30.03 5.00 39.72
CA THR A 236 -29.56 6.39 39.84
C THR A 236 -28.79 6.85 38.60
N ALA A 237 -28.56 8.17 38.49
CA ALA A 237 -27.75 8.72 37.40
C ALA A 237 -26.28 8.23 37.41
N THR A 238 -25.77 7.79 38.56
CA THR A 238 -24.42 7.26 38.76
C THR A 238 -24.35 5.73 38.77
N ALA A 239 -25.48 5.04 38.97
CA ALA A 239 -25.61 3.59 38.95
C ALA A 239 -26.86 3.19 38.11
N PRO A 240 -26.81 3.35 36.80
CA PRO A 240 -27.96 3.05 35.92
C PRO A 240 -28.24 1.55 35.88
N SER A 241 -29.50 1.19 35.62
CA SER A 241 -29.90 -0.18 35.35
C SER A 241 -29.68 -0.47 33.87
N VAL A 242 -28.71 -1.32 33.56
CA VAL A 242 -28.24 -1.58 32.19
C VAL A 242 -29.01 -2.74 31.55
N THR A 243 -29.51 -2.53 30.34
CA THR A 243 -30.26 -3.52 29.56
C THR A 243 -29.95 -3.39 28.04
N GLY A 244 -30.54 -4.28 27.24
CA GLY A 244 -30.48 -4.17 25.76
C GLY A 244 -29.09 -4.33 25.19
N TYR A 245 -28.30 -5.24 25.75
CA TYR A 245 -26.92 -5.51 25.38
C TYR A 245 -26.78 -5.83 23.88
N GLY A 246 -25.88 -5.14 23.18
CA GLY A 246 -25.66 -5.25 21.75
C GLY A 246 -24.41 -6.06 21.41
N PRO A 247 -24.50 -7.03 20.46
CA PRO A 247 -23.34 -7.77 19.95
C PRO A 247 -22.67 -7.00 18.79
N TRP A 248 -22.51 -5.69 18.95
CA TRP A 248 -21.98 -4.81 17.93
C TRP A 248 -20.46 -4.71 18.03
N HIS A 249 -19.80 -4.55 16.87
CA HIS A 249 -18.36 -4.36 16.79
C HIS A 249 -18.05 -2.90 16.46
N GLY A 250 -17.72 -2.12 17.47
CA GLY A 250 -17.37 -0.70 17.33
C GLY A 250 -15.87 -0.50 17.21
N ASN A 251 -15.43 0.25 16.19
CA ASN A 251 -14.01 0.56 16.00
C ASN A 251 -13.65 2.05 16.11
N CYS A 252 -14.63 2.93 15.98
CA CYS A 252 -14.46 4.36 16.23
C CYS A 252 -15.80 4.94 16.75
N ILE A 253 -15.77 5.51 17.94
CA ILE A 253 -16.96 6.01 18.65
C ILE A 253 -16.65 7.42 19.13
N TYR A 254 -17.58 8.36 18.94
CA TYR A 254 -17.34 9.73 19.36
C TYR A 254 -18.61 10.46 19.81
N PHE A 255 -18.38 11.50 20.62
CA PHE A 255 -19.37 12.43 21.11
C PHE A 255 -18.84 13.86 20.96
N ALA A 256 -19.69 14.75 20.46
CA ALA A 256 -19.32 16.13 20.12
C ALA A 256 -20.52 17.06 20.24
N ASP A 257 -20.28 18.36 20.21
CA ASP A 257 -21.33 19.36 19.97
C ASP A 257 -21.98 19.12 18.60
N GLY A 258 -23.17 19.68 18.38
CA GLY A 258 -23.97 19.49 17.15
C GLY A 258 -23.21 19.82 15.87
N MET A 259 -23.32 18.95 14.89
CA MET A 259 -22.68 19.06 13.56
C MET A 259 -23.70 19.21 12.46
N ASN A 260 -23.42 20.10 11.49
CA ASN A 260 -24.17 20.23 10.25
C ASN A 260 -23.77 19.13 9.25
N SER A 261 -24.44 19.07 8.08
CA SER A 261 -24.21 18.02 7.08
C SER A 261 -22.77 18.03 6.53
N THR A 262 -22.18 19.20 6.32
CA THR A 262 -20.78 19.33 5.87
C THR A 262 -19.81 18.81 6.92
N GLU A 263 -20.02 19.16 8.18
CA GLU A 263 -19.20 18.70 9.30
C GLU A 263 -19.33 17.18 9.52
N VAL A 264 -20.54 16.61 9.35
CA VAL A 264 -20.72 15.14 9.39
C VAL A 264 -20.06 14.45 8.20
N SER A 265 -20.09 15.03 7.02
CA SER A 265 -19.33 14.52 5.86
C SER A 265 -17.83 14.56 6.09
N ASN A 266 -17.30 15.64 6.66
CA ASN A 266 -15.88 15.79 6.97
C ASN A 266 -15.40 14.80 8.03
N ILE A 267 -16.16 14.60 9.12
CA ILE A 267 -15.77 13.61 10.15
C ILE A 267 -15.87 12.18 9.61
N TYR A 268 -16.86 11.88 8.75
CA TYR A 268 -16.92 10.58 8.08
C TYR A 268 -15.68 10.36 7.21
N THR A 269 -15.30 11.34 6.40
CA THR A 269 -14.10 11.28 5.55
C THR A 269 -12.85 11.02 6.39
N SER A 270 -12.66 11.73 7.51
CA SER A 270 -11.51 11.57 8.40
C SER A 270 -11.48 10.19 9.04
N ILE A 271 -12.61 9.69 9.55
CA ILE A 271 -12.72 8.36 10.17
C ILE A 271 -12.59 7.24 9.12
N GLN A 272 -13.13 7.42 7.91
CA GLN A 272 -13.00 6.44 6.81
C GLN A 272 -11.53 6.34 6.37
N LYS A 273 -10.82 7.48 6.24
CA LYS A 273 -9.39 7.53 5.98
C LYS A 273 -8.58 6.82 7.07
N PHE A 274 -8.88 7.12 8.34
CA PHE A 274 -8.28 6.46 9.48
C PHE A 274 -8.47 4.93 9.45
N ASN A 275 -9.71 4.47 9.25
CA ASN A 275 -10.01 3.04 9.17
C ASN A 275 -9.43 2.38 7.92
N THR A 276 -9.36 3.09 6.78
CA THR A 276 -8.68 2.59 5.56
C THR A 276 -7.19 2.38 5.81
N THR A 277 -6.51 3.33 6.46
CA THR A 277 -5.09 3.21 6.81
C THR A 277 -4.82 1.99 7.70
N LEU A 278 -5.77 1.64 8.59
CA LEU A 278 -5.66 0.48 9.48
C LEU A 278 -6.22 -0.82 8.89
N GLY A 279 -6.67 -0.82 7.62
CA GLY A 279 -7.24 -2.01 6.97
C GLY A 279 -8.55 -2.50 7.56
N ARG A 280 -9.29 -1.66 8.30
CA ARG A 280 -10.50 -2.02 9.02
C ARG A 280 -11.73 -1.15 8.67
N GLN A 281 -11.75 -0.61 7.47
CA GLN A 281 -12.90 0.13 6.95
C GLN A 281 -14.05 -0.79 6.53
N SER A 282 -15.25 -0.25 6.49
CA SER A 282 -16.43 -0.83 5.89
C SER A 282 -16.79 -0.11 4.60
N GLY A 283 -17.13 -0.86 3.55
CA GLY A 283 -17.46 -0.29 2.24
C GLY A 283 -16.23 0.14 1.44
N THR A 284 -16.41 1.12 0.55
CA THR A 284 -15.35 1.63 -0.32
C THR A 284 -14.23 2.28 0.49
N PRO A 285 -12.97 1.87 0.32
CA PRO A 285 -11.83 2.50 0.98
C PRO A 285 -11.71 3.98 0.62
N TYR A 286 -11.19 4.78 1.54
CA TYR A 286 -10.87 6.17 1.26
C TYR A 286 -9.70 6.29 0.27
N VAL A 287 -9.90 7.07 -0.79
CA VAL A 287 -8.84 7.51 -1.70
C VAL A 287 -9.03 9.00 -2.01
N SER A 288 -7.96 9.67 -2.46
CA SER A 288 -7.97 11.14 -2.61
C SER A 288 -8.55 11.64 -3.93
N ASP A 289 -8.52 10.83 -4.99
CA ASP A 289 -8.95 11.25 -6.32
C ASP A 289 -10.44 10.95 -6.56
N ALA A 290 -11.21 11.94 -7.02
CA ALA A 290 -12.65 11.81 -7.20
C ALA A 290 -13.07 10.82 -8.30
N ASP A 291 -12.29 10.73 -9.41
CA ASP A 291 -12.58 9.75 -10.47
C ASP A 291 -12.30 8.33 -9.97
N ALA A 292 -11.24 8.15 -9.18
CA ALA A 292 -10.96 6.88 -8.51
C ALA A 292 -12.08 6.49 -7.53
N VAL A 293 -12.56 7.40 -6.68
CA VAL A 293 -13.70 7.17 -5.76
C VAL A 293 -14.94 6.73 -6.54
N SER A 294 -15.24 7.42 -7.64
CA SER A 294 -16.43 7.12 -8.48
C SER A 294 -16.35 5.70 -9.05
N PHE A 295 -15.19 5.31 -9.58
CA PHE A 295 -14.96 3.96 -10.11
C PHE A 295 -15.05 2.89 -9.02
N LEU A 296 -14.35 3.08 -7.90
CA LEU A 296 -14.33 2.12 -6.79
C LEU A 296 -15.74 1.87 -6.23
N THR A 297 -16.54 2.92 -6.15
CA THR A 297 -17.92 2.85 -5.69
C THR A 297 -18.80 2.08 -6.68
N ALA A 298 -18.73 2.41 -7.97
CA ALA A 298 -19.51 1.76 -9.01
C ALA A 298 -19.15 0.27 -9.17
N ALA A 299 -17.86 -0.05 -9.14
CA ALA A 299 -17.35 -1.42 -9.28
C ALA A 299 -17.44 -2.25 -7.97
N GLY A 300 -17.85 -1.63 -6.85
CA GLY A 300 -17.98 -2.29 -5.55
C GLY A 300 -16.63 -2.76 -4.97
N ILE A 301 -15.54 -2.03 -5.20
CA ILE A 301 -14.22 -2.41 -4.72
C ILE A 301 -14.08 -2.04 -3.24
N THR A 302 -13.83 -3.04 -2.41
CA THR A 302 -13.65 -2.88 -0.95
C THR A 302 -12.24 -3.26 -0.46
N ASP A 303 -11.42 -3.83 -1.33
CA ASP A 303 -10.01 -4.15 -1.04
C ASP A 303 -9.16 -2.88 -1.07
N VAL A 304 -8.42 -2.63 0.02
CA VAL A 304 -7.60 -1.42 0.19
C VAL A 304 -6.48 -1.34 -0.83
N ASN A 305 -5.82 -2.47 -1.12
CA ASN A 305 -4.69 -2.48 -2.06
C ASN A 305 -5.16 -2.16 -3.48
N GLN A 306 -6.30 -2.73 -3.90
CA GLN A 306 -6.90 -2.40 -5.19
C GLN A 306 -7.34 -0.93 -5.26
N ALA A 307 -7.93 -0.41 -4.19
CA ALA A 307 -8.36 0.99 -4.14
C ALA A 307 -7.17 1.97 -4.24
N LEU A 308 -6.10 1.73 -3.49
CA LEU A 308 -4.88 2.54 -3.54
C LEU A 308 -4.18 2.42 -4.90
N ALA A 309 -4.16 1.23 -5.50
CA ALA A 309 -3.59 1.02 -6.83
C ALA A 309 -4.36 1.80 -7.91
N ILE A 310 -5.70 1.78 -7.89
CA ILE A 310 -6.56 2.58 -8.79
C ILE A 310 -6.32 4.09 -8.58
N ASN A 311 -6.29 4.55 -7.32
CA ASN A 311 -6.03 5.96 -7.02
C ASN A 311 -4.68 6.41 -7.57
N THR A 312 -3.64 5.62 -7.35
CA THR A 312 -2.29 5.91 -7.86
C THR A 312 -2.26 5.93 -9.39
N LEU A 313 -2.91 4.98 -10.06
CA LEU A 313 -3.01 4.97 -11.52
C LEU A 313 -3.67 6.26 -12.04
N VAL A 314 -4.80 6.67 -11.49
CA VAL A 314 -5.52 7.88 -11.92
C VAL A 314 -4.69 9.13 -11.67
N THR A 315 -4.07 9.27 -10.49
CA THR A 315 -3.25 10.43 -10.15
C THR A 315 -1.99 10.52 -11.01
N ASP A 316 -1.31 9.40 -11.28
CA ASP A 316 -0.13 9.35 -12.15
C ASP A 316 -0.50 9.73 -13.60
N LEU A 317 -1.63 9.23 -14.14
CA LEU A 317 -2.11 9.60 -15.47
C LEU A 317 -2.52 11.06 -15.58
N LYS A 318 -3.11 11.63 -14.53
CA LYS A 318 -3.43 13.08 -14.45
C LYS A 318 -2.15 13.91 -14.39
N ALA A 319 -1.20 13.54 -13.56
CA ALA A 319 0.09 14.23 -13.42
C ALA A 319 0.89 14.24 -14.73
N ALA A 320 0.81 13.15 -15.51
CA ALA A 320 1.44 13.05 -16.83
C ALA A 320 0.66 13.73 -17.96
N GLY A 321 -0.53 14.34 -17.71
CA GLY A 321 -1.38 14.95 -18.73
C GLY A 321 -2.09 13.95 -19.66
N ILE A 322 -2.03 12.64 -19.33
CA ILE A 322 -2.54 11.54 -20.17
C ILE A 322 -4.04 11.29 -19.92
N TRP A 323 -4.53 11.58 -18.72
CA TRP A 323 -5.91 11.27 -18.31
C TRP A 323 -6.97 11.83 -19.28
N THR A 324 -6.78 13.04 -19.82
CA THR A 324 -7.71 13.67 -20.75
C THR A 324 -7.74 13.01 -22.13
N LYS A 325 -6.67 12.31 -22.51
CA LYS A 325 -6.56 11.57 -23.78
C LYS A 325 -7.25 10.20 -23.74
N MET A 326 -7.56 9.67 -22.55
CA MET A 326 -8.23 8.38 -22.39
C MET A 326 -9.72 8.48 -22.72
N LYS A 327 -10.22 7.54 -23.53
CA LYS A 327 -11.64 7.29 -23.79
C LYS A 327 -12.14 6.15 -22.92
N ALA A 328 -11.37 5.09 -22.79
CA ALA A 328 -11.68 3.95 -21.93
C ALA A 328 -10.42 3.33 -21.32
N LEU A 329 -10.54 2.93 -20.04
CA LEU A 329 -9.53 2.23 -19.26
C LEU A 329 -10.22 1.09 -18.49
N TYR A 330 -9.76 -0.15 -18.70
CA TYR A 330 -10.30 -1.34 -18.06
C TYR A 330 -9.22 -1.98 -17.16
N PRO A 331 -9.25 -1.71 -15.85
CA PRO A 331 -8.21 -2.14 -14.91
C PRO A 331 -8.38 -3.58 -14.42
N PHE A 332 -9.51 -4.23 -14.68
CA PHE A 332 -9.83 -5.62 -14.30
C PHE A 332 -9.57 -5.91 -12.81
N VAL A 333 -10.19 -5.16 -11.90
CA VAL A 333 -10.15 -5.35 -10.44
C VAL A 333 -11.48 -5.87 -9.91
N GLY A 334 -11.49 -6.41 -8.68
CA GLY A 334 -12.69 -6.95 -8.02
C GLY A 334 -12.92 -8.44 -8.28
N GLY A 335 -12.29 -9.04 -9.29
CA GLY A 335 -12.24 -10.49 -9.49
C GLY A 335 -13.49 -11.15 -10.07
N ASN A 336 -14.46 -10.40 -10.57
CA ASN A 336 -15.69 -10.94 -11.14
C ASN A 336 -16.20 -10.08 -12.31
N ALA A 337 -17.13 -10.62 -13.12
CA ALA A 337 -17.66 -9.94 -14.30
C ALA A 337 -18.37 -8.62 -13.95
N ALA A 338 -19.06 -8.57 -12.80
CA ALA A 338 -19.81 -7.39 -12.38
C ALA A 338 -18.89 -6.20 -12.06
N SER A 339 -17.68 -6.44 -11.56
CA SER A 339 -16.67 -5.42 -11.30
C SER A 339 -15.80 -5.11 -12.52
N HIS A 340 -15.42 -6.14 -13.30
CA HIS A 340 -14.55 -6.00 -14.48
C HIS A 340 -15.18 -5.22 -15.63
N LYS A 341 -16.51 -5.08 -15.67
CA LYS A 341 -17.21 -4.41 -16.78
C LYS A 341 -16.99 -2.89 -16.81
N PHE A 342 -16.61 -2.27 -15.71
CA PHE A 342 -16.57 -0.82 -15.61
C PHE A 342 -15.37 -0.18 -16.31
N ASN A 343 -15.64 0.87 -17.07
CA ASN A 343 -14.63 1.79 -17.58
C ASN A 343 -14.20 2.77 -16.48
N LEU A 344 -12.92 2.78 -16.12
CA LEU A 344 -12.38 3.65 -15.08
C LEU A 344 -12.56 5.15 -15.41
N LYS A 345 -12.56 5.51 -16.69
CA LYS A 345 -12.74 6.89 -17.15
C LYS A 345 -14.16 7.40 -16.97
N ASP A 346 -15.16 6.53 -17.14
CA ASP A 346 -16.59 6.81 -16.91
C ASP A 346 -17.24 5.54 -16.34
N PRO A 347 -17.35 5.41 -15.01
CA PRO A 347 -17.78 4.17 -14.37
C PRO A 347 -19.30 4.00 -14.28
N ARG A 348 -20.08 4.70 -15.10
CA ARG A 348 -21.53 4.49 -15.18
C ARG A 348 -21.83 3.14 -15.83
N ASP A 349 -22.81 2.41 -15.31
CA ASP A 349 -23.22 1.12 -15.86
C ASP A 349 -24.14 1.30 -17.10
N LEU A 350 -23.62 1.94 -18.13
CA LEU A 350 -24.31 2.32 -19.36
C LEU A 350 -23.43 2.03 -20.59
N ASP A 351 -24.04 1.68 -21.71
CA ASP A 351 -23.32 1.50 -22.98
C ASP A 351 -22.63 2.79 -23.44
N ALA A 352 -23.26 3.95 -23.21
CA ALA A 352 -22.68 5.26 -23.50
C ALA A 352 -21.44 5.61 -22.67
N ALA A 353 -21.17 4.89 -21.59
CA ALA A 353 -19.96 4.98 -20.77
C ALA A 353 -18.89 3.94 -21.16
N TYR A 354 -19.11 3.22 -22.26
CA TYR A 354 -18.19 2.19 -22.77
C TYR A 354 -17.94 1.04 -21.78
N ARG A 355 -19.00 0.62 -21.04
CA ARG A 355 -18.90 -0.57 -20.18
C ARG A 355 -18.64 -1.81 -21.02
N LEU A 356 -17.92 -2.79 -20.48
CA LEU A 356 -17.75 -4.08 -21.13
C LEU A 356 -19.01 -4.93 -21.01
N VAL A 357 -19.42 -5.55 -22.12
CA VAL A 357 -20.42 -6.61 -22.15
C VAL A 357 -19.71 -7.91 -22.51
N PHE A 358 -19.57 -8.79 -21.53
CA PHE A 358 -18.89 -10.09 -21.70
C PHE A 358 -19.80 -11.08 -22.42
N ASN A 359 -19.28 -11.73 -23.44
CA ASN A 359 -19.93 -12.75 -24.26
C ASN A 359 -19.07 -14.00 -24.32
N GLY A 360 -19.70 -15.18 -24.44
CA GLY A 360 -19.02 -16.46 -24.50
C GLY A 360 -18.33 -16.85 -23.20
N GLY A 361 -17.30 -17.68 -23.29
CA GLY A 361 -16.62 -18.23 -22.12
C GLY A 361 -15.54 -17.33 -21.56
N TRP A 362 -15.71 -16.88 -20.30
CA TRP A 362 -14.73 -16.12 -19.55
C TRP A 362 -14.51 -16.70 -18.15
N THR A 363 -13.28 -16.66 -17.68
CA THR A 363 -12.93 -16.88 -16.27
C THR A 363 -12.48 -15.56 -15.68
N HIS A 364 -13.13 -15.11 -14.57
CA HIS A 364 -12.80 -13.89 -13.86
C HIS A 364 -12.13 -14.22 -12.55
N ALA A 365 -11.02 -13.56 -12.25
CA ALA A 365 -10.27 -13.73 -11.02
C ALA A 365 -9.70 -12.39 -10.53
N SER A 366 -9.18 -12.35 -9.31
CA SER A 366 -8.47 -11.16 -8.79
C SER A 366 -7.24 -10.78 -9.62
N THR A 367 -6.72 -11.72 -10.41
CA THR A 367 -5.59 -11.51 -11.32
C THR A 367 -5.99 -10.86 -12.64
N GLY A 368 -7.24 -11.03 -13.10
CA GLY A 368 -7.70 -10.50 -14.38
C GLY A 368 -8.89 -11.29 -14.95
N ALA A 369 -9.10 -11.16 -16.25
CA ALA A 369 -10.15 -11.88 -16.99
C ALA A 369 -9.54 -12.67 -18.15
N LEU A 370 -9.81 -13.98 -18.18
CA LEU A 370 -9.28 -14.91 -19.18
C LEU A 370 -10.39 -15.39 -20.12
N PRO A 371 -10.35 -15.07 -21.42
CA PRO A 371 -11.25 -15.64 -22.42
C PRO A 371 -10.84 -17.07 -22.76
N ASN A 372 -11.81 -17.89 -23.18
CA ASN A 372 -11.60 -19.31 -23.48
C ASN A 372 -10.88 -19.59 -24.83
N GLY A 373 -10.58 -18.57 -25.61
CA GLY A 373 -9.90 -18.71 -26.89
C GLY A 373 -10.77 -19.18 -28.06
N THR A 374 -12.08 -19.34 -27.87
CA THR A 374 -12.99 -19.85 -28.90
C THR A 374 -14.27 -19.05 -29.08
N THR A 375 -14.84 -18.55 -27.99
CA THR A 375 -16.11 -17.82 -27.99
C THR A 375 -16.08 -16.57 -27.10
N GLY A 376 -15.07 -16.42 -26.24
CA GLY A 376 -14.98 -15.35 -25.24
C GLY A 376 -14.55 -14.03 -25.87
N TYR A 377 -15.41 -13.01 -25.80
CA TYR A 377 -15.07 -11.62 -26.12
C TYR A 377 -15.84 -10.66 -25.25
N ALA A 378 -15.31 -9.46 -25.05
CA ALA A 378 -15.97 -8.37 -24.35
C ALA A 378 -16.19 -7.20 -25.31
N ASP A 379 -17.46 -6.82 -25.50
CA ASP A 379 -17.85 -5.68 -26.33
C ASP A 379 -17.70 -4.39 -25.51
N THR A 380 -16.86 -3.46 -25.97
CA THR A 380 -16.58 -2.19 -25.28
C THR A 380 -17.68 -1.15 -25.48
N LYS A 381 -18.62 -1.36 -26.38
CA LYS A 381 -19.62 -0.35 -26.83
C LYS A 381 -19.00 0.90 -27.42
N LEU A 382 -17.68 0.96 -27.60
CA LEU A 382 -16.97 2.10 -28.17
C LEU A 382 -16.78 1.91 -29.68
N ILE A 383 -17.35 2.85 -30.46
CA ILE A 383 -17.19 2.92 -31.92
C ILE A 383 -16.09 3.95 -32.20
N PRO A 384 -14.93 3.55 -32.76
CA PRO A 384 -13.79 4.44 -32.99
C PRO A 384 -14.14 5.70 -33.78
N SER A 385 -14.86 5.56 -34.89
CA SER A 385 -15.23 6.70 -35.75
C SER A 385 -16.13 7.75 -35.09
N SER A 386 -16.76 7.40 -33.96
CA SER A 386 -17.65 8.33 -33.23
C SER A 386 -16.93 9.16 -32.17
N VAL A 387 -15.74 8.70 -31.70
CA VAL A 387 -15.09 9.26 -30.49
C VAL A 387 -13.61 9.59 -30.65
N MET A 388 -13.00 9.15 -31.75
CA MET A 388 -11.61 9.40 -32.08
C MET A 388 -11.47 10.26 -33.33
N THR A 389 -10.34 10.94 -33.44
CA THR A 389 -9.96 11.69 -34.65
C THR A 389 -9.07 10.80 -35.50
N ASN A 390 -9.22 10.86 -36.82
CA ASN A 390 -8.34 10.15 -37.75
C ASN A 390 -6.88 10.48 -37.45
N TYR A 391 -6.04 9.45 -37.48
CA TYR A 391 -4.59 9.50 -37.26
C TYR A 391 -4.18 10.00 -35.85
N ASN A 392 -5.07 9.89 -34.88
CA ASN A 392 -4.80 10.26 -33.51
C ASN A 392 -5.47 9.25 -32.57
N SER A 393 -4.84 8.09 -32.41
CA SER A 393 -5.39 7.05 -31.53
C SER A 393 -4.30 6.12 -30.97
N HIS A 394 -4.59 5.54 -29.80
CA HIS A 394 -3.85 4.41 -29.27
C HIS A 394 -4.78 3.35 -28.72
N MET A 395 -4.29 2.12 -28.69
CA MET A 395 -4.84 1.02 -27.90
C MET A 395 -3.73 0.27 -27.18
N SER A 396 -4.00 -0.22 -26.00
CA SER A 396 -3.06 -1.06 -25.27
C SER A 396 -3.73 -2.26 -24.61
N PHE A 397 -2.92 -3.28 -24.36
CA PHE A 397 -3.30 -4.51 -23.71
C PHE A 397 -2.16 -5.01 -22.84
N TYR A 398 -2.46 -5.43 -21.60
CA TYR A 398 -1.47 -6.06 -20.72
C TYR A 398 -1.85 -7.52 -20.52
N SER A 399 -0.97 -8.43 -20.94
CA SER A 399 -1.13 -9.88 -20.88
C SER A 399 -0.22 -10.49 -19.81
N ARG A 400 -0.73 -11.48 -19.08
CA ARG A 400 0.05 -12.34 -18.17
C ARG A 400 0.20 -13.77 -18.66
N THR A 401 -0.40 -14.11 -19.80
CA THR A 401 -0.38 -15.46 -20.36
C THR A 401 0.64 -15.55 -21.48
N GLN A 402 1.61 -16.46 -21.34
CA GLN A 402 2.47 -16.85 -22.45
C GLN A 402 1.70 -17.81 -23.36
N SER A 403 1.20 -17.32 -24.48
CA SER A 403 0.46 -18.12 -25.46
C SER A 403 0.73 -17.62 -26.87
N LEU A 404 1.10 -18.55 -27.75
CA LEU A 404 1.33 -18.28 -29.17
C LEU A 404 0.05 -18.38 -30.02
N ASN A 405 -1.13 -18.42 -29.38
CA ASN A 405 -2.41 -18.31 -30.09
C ASN A 405 -2.44 -17.04 -30.95
N SER A 406 -2.77 -17.14 -32.22
CA SER A 406 -2.77 -16.04 -33.21
C SER A 406 -4.00 -15.13 -33.10
N GLY A 407 -4.78 -15.22 -32.00
CA GLY A 407 -5.94 -14.38 -31.74
C GLY A 407 -5.58 -12.92 -31.48
N VAL A 408 -6.53 -12.03 -31.74
CA VAL A 408 -6.42 -10.59 -31.51
C VAL A 408 -6.81 -10.28 -30.08
N ASP A 409 -5.97 -9.51 -29.36
CA ASP A 409 -6.20 -9.19 -27.95
C ASP A 409 -7.22 -8.06 -27.77
N ILE A 410 -7.19 -7.06 -28.68
CA ILE A 410 -8.13 -5.95 -28.72
C ILE A 410 -8.25 -5.44 -30.15
N GLY A 411 -9.48 -5.28 -30.67
CA GLY A 411 -9.61 -4.73 -32.01
C GLY A 411 -11.00 -4.72 -32.62
N SER A 412 -11.09 -3.99 -33.75
CA SER A 412 -12.21 -3.95 -34.69
C SER A 412 -11.70 -3.84 -36.12
N CYS A 413 -12.46 -4.44 -37.05
CA CYS A 413 -12.21 -4.40 -38.48
C CYS A 413 -13.54 -4.21 -39.24
N HIS A 414 -13.71 -3.08 -39.91
CA HIS A 414 -14.87 -2.77 -40.70
C HIS A 414 -14.46 -2.46 -42.15
N HIS A 415 -14.91 -3.26 -43.13
CA HIS A 415 -14.55 -3.12 -44.54
C HIS A 415 -13.04 -2.97 -44.78
N ASN A 416 -12.20 -3.83 -44.13
CA ASN A 416 -10.74 -3.77 -44.14
C ASN A 416 -10.10 -2.53 -43.48
N TYR A 417 -10.87 -1.78 -42.70
CA TYR A 417 -10.36 -0.72 -41.84
C TYR A 417 -10.05 -1.31 -40.47
N PHE A 418 -8.78 -1.53 -40.15
CA PHE A 418 -8.32 -2.19 -38.94
C PHE A 418 -7.96 -1.17 -37.87
N LEU A 419 -8.37 -1.49 -36.66
CA LEU A 419 -7.88 -0.88 -35.42
C LEU A 419 -7.65 -2.04 -34.45
N GLN A 420 -6.41 -2.59 -34.39
CA GLN A 420 -6.13 -3.80 -33.63
C GLN A 420 -4.71 -3.83 -33.05
N VAL A 421 -4.57 -4.48 -31.89
CA VAL A 421 -3.30 -4.87 -31.28
C VAL A 421 -3.39 -6.35 -30.91
N TYR A 422 -2.38 -7.13 -31.27
CA TYR A 422 -2.24 -8.51 -30.84
C TYR A 422 -0.79 -8.90 -30.61
N THR A 423 -0.57 -9.75 -29.61
CA THR A 423 0.75 -10.02 -29.04
C THR A 423 1.45 -11.20 -29.71
N ALA A 424 0.70 -12.08 -30.40
CA ALA A 424 1.23 -13.22 -31.14
C ALA A 424 0.57 -13.33 -32.52
N GLY A 425 1.02 -12.53 -33.48
CA GLY A 425 0.51 -12.56 -34.85
C GLY A 425 1.07 -13.69 -35.67
N PHE A 426 0.50 -13.87 -36.89
CA PHE A 426 1.07 -14.74 -37.91
C PHE A 426 2.55 -14.39 -38.14
N GLY A 427 3.44 -15.36 -37.96
CA GLY A 427 4.89 -15.15 -38.02
C GLY A 427 5.56 -14.91 -36.67
N GLY A 428 4.84 -15.03 -35.52
CA GLY A 428 5.43 -15.11 -34.19
C GLY A 428 5.86 -13.78 -33.59
N GLY A 429 5.12 -12.68 -33.83
CA GLY A 429 5.48 -11.36 -33.27
C GLY A 429 4.27 -10.49 -32.92
N THR A 430 4.52 -9.41 -32.20
CA THR A 430 3.51 -8.40 -31.87
C THR A 430 3.20 -7.51 -33.05
N ARG A 431 1.94 -7.28 -33.32
CA ARG A 431 1.46 -6.40 -34.41
C ARG A 431 0.53 -5.32 -33.90
N SER A 432 0.60 -4.18 -34.58
CA SER A 432 -0.36 -3.08 -34.42
C SER A 432 -0.76 -2.58 -35.80
N SER A 433 -2.04 -2.75 -36.13
CA SER A 433 -2.66 -2.19 -37.35
C SER A 433 -3.67 -1.13 -36.89
N LEU A 434 -3.22 0.08 -36.62
CA LEU A 434 -4.11 1.19 -36.27
C LEU A 434 -4.35 2.07 -37.49
N GLN A 435 -5.63 2.11 -37.95
CA GLN A 435 -6.05 2.80 -39.15
C GLN A 435 -5.24 2.38 -40.41
N ARG A 436 -5.00 1.09 -40.53
CA ARG A 436 -4.21 0.45 -41.58
C ARG A 436 -4.94 -0.76 -42.17
N ASN A 437 -4.63 -1.11 -43.40
CA ASN A 437 -5.07 -2.39 -43.96
C ASN A 437 -4.24 -3.55 -43.39
N ASP A 438 -4.63 -4.80 -43.67
CA ASP A 438 -4.01 -6.01 -43.11
C ASP A 438 -2.54 -6.23 -43.52
N TYR A 439 -2.06 -5.56 -44.55
CA TYR A 439 -0.70 -5.70 -45.08
C TYR A 439 0.25 -4.58 -44.63
N ASP A 440 -0.27 -3.51 -44.03
CA ASP A 440 0.51 -2.36 -43.63
C ASP A 440 0.36 -2.12 -42.11
N PHE A 441 1.28 -2.62 -41.33
CA PHE A 441 1.26 -2.61 -39.87
C PHE A 441 2.64 -2.28 -39.27
N ALA A 442 2.66 -1.76 -38.05
CA ALA A 442 3.86 -1.76 -37.23
C ALA A 442 4.05 -3.16 -36.65
N PHE A 443 5.22 -3.77 -36.85
CA PHE A 443 5.53 -5.12 -36.41
C PHE A 443 6.81 -5.20 -35.61
N TYR A 444 6.80 -6.05 -34.58
CA TYR A 444 7.98 -6.37 -33.78
C TYR A 444 8.03 -7.87 -33.50
N GLN A 445 9.11 -8.50 -33.92
CA GLN A 445 9.36 -9.92 -33.64
C GLN A 445 9.60 -10.10 -32.15
N SER A 446 8.75 -10.87 -31.47
CA SER A 446 8.85 -11.16 -30.04
C SER A 446 8.47 -12.62 -29.77
N SER A 447 9.27 -13.32 -28.98
CA SER A 447 8.94 -14.65 -28.45
C SER A 447 8.06 -14.57 -27.18
N SER A 448 7.87 -13.38 -26.61
CA SER A 448 7.08 -13.16 -25.39
C SER A 448 5.73 -12.52 -25.73
N THR A 449 4.67 -13.09 -25.18
CA THR A 449 3.30 -12.57 -25.23
C THR A 449 2.84 -12.04 -23.88
N ILE A 450 3.74 -11.94 -22.88
CA ILE A 450 3.48 -11.37 -21.57
C ILE A 450 4.07 -9.95 -21.47
N GLY A 451 3.37 -9.07 -20.80
CA GLY A 451 3.74 -7.65 -20.62
C GLY A 451 2.71 -6.68 -21.18
N HIS A 452 3.10 -5.44 -21.28
CA HIS A 452 2.29 -4.34 -21.83
C HIS A 452 2.63 -4.12 -23.31
N PHE A 453 1.62 -4.16 -24.14
CA PHE A 453 1.70 -3.96 -25.59
C PHE A 453 0.82 -2.79 -25.98
N MET A 454 1.35 -1.83 -26.74
CA MET A 454 0.61 -0.65 -27.17
C MET A 454 0.91 -0.34 -28.62
N GLY A 455 -0.15 -0.15 -29.41
CA GLY A 455 -0.09 0.42 -30.75
C GLY A 455 -0.64 1.83 -30.74
N GLN A 456 -0.07 2.71 -31.57
CA GLN A 456 -0.62 4.06 -31.77
C GLN A 456 -0.38 4.58 -33.19
N ILE A 457 -1.21 5.54 -33.60
CA ILE A 457 -1.03 6.34 -34.81
C ILE A 457 -1.11 7.81 -34.46
N LEU A 458 -0.16 8.60 -34.96
CA LEU A 458 -0.04 10.05 -34.68
C LEU A 458 -0.16 10.91 -35.94
N SER A 459 0.01 10.29 -37.11
CA SER A 459 -0.23 10.91 -38.43
C SER A 459 -0.38 9.79 -39.46
N GLN A 460 -0.74 10.16 -40.67
CA GLN A 460 -0.94 9.23 -41.78
C GLN A 460 0.30 8.34 -42.05
N SER A 461 1.51 8.84 -41.79
CA SER A 461 2.78 8.14 -41.99
C SER A 461 3.54 7.88 -40.65
N ASN A 462 2.86 7.88 -39.50
CA ASN A 462 3.51 7.67 -38.21
C ASN A 462 2.67 6.73 -37.32
N SER A 463 2.83 5.42 -37.53
CA SER A 463 2.24 4.38 -36.70
C SER A 463 3.36 3.66 -35.92
N LYS A 464 3.19 3.52 -34.62
CA LYS A 464 4.21 3.00 -33.69
C LYS A 464 3.71 1.83 -32.89
N ILE A 465 4.65 0.94 -32.50
CA ILE A 465 4.40 -0.15 -31.57
C ILE A 465 5.40 -0.11 -30.41
N TYR A 466 4.89 -0.30 -29.21
CA TYR A 466 5.66 -0.36 -27.98
C TYR A 466 5.43 -1.70 -27.28
N THR A 467 6.48 -2.22 -26.66
CA THR A 467 6.41 -3.33 -25.72
C THR A 467 7.11 -2.94 -24.44
N ASN A 468 6.39 -3.05 -23.31
CA ASN A 468 6.90 -2.68 -21.99
C ASN A 468 7.52 -1.27 -21.98
N GLY A 469 6.82 -0.28 -22.55
CA GLY A 469 7.21 1.12 -22.62
C GLY A 469 8.33 1.47 -23.61
N VAL A 470 8.91 0.46 -24.28
CA VAL A 470 10.00 0.67 -25.24
C VAL A 470 9.43 0.72 -26.65
N LEU A 471 9.74 1.79 -27.39
CA LEU A 471 9.44 1.87 -28.82
C LEU A 471 10.19 0.76 -29.57
N ARG A 472 9.45 -0.09 -30.29
CA ARG A 472 10.00 -1.25 -31.02
C ARG A 472 10.08 -1.02 -32.51
N ASN A 473 9.08 -0.37 -33.06
CA ASN A 473 9.05 -0.06 -34.49
C ASN A 473 8.19 1.16 -34.77
N THR A 474 8.52 1.87 -35.85
CA THR A 474 7.72 2.93 -36.45
C THR A 474 7.48 2.60 -37.90
N ASN A 475 6.21 2.50 -38.30
CA ASN A 475 5.82 2.39 -39.69
C ASN A 475 5.57 3.80 -40.25
N THR A 476 6.32 4.16 -41.27
CA THR A 476 6.28 5.47 -41.94
C THR A 476 5.55 5.43 -43.29
N THR A 477 5.01 4.30 -43.69
CA THR A 477 4.26 4.16 -44.96
C THR A 477 3.01 5.05 -44.90
N ASN A 478 2.80 5.83 -45.95
CA ASN A 478 1.63 6.70 -46.08
C ASN A 478 0.43 5.93 -46.66
N ASN A 479 -0.18 5.06 -45.86
CA ASN A 479 -1.25 4.15 -46.28
C ASN A 479 -2.37 4.04 -45.21
N ALA A 480 -2.62 5.10 -44.47
CA ALA A 480 -3.62 5.14 -43.43
C ALA A 480 -5.04 5.24 -44.00
N ILE A 481 -5.97 4.60 -43.36
CA ILE A 481 -7.38 4.47 -43.72
C ILE A 481 -8.29 5.00 -42.60
N SER A 482 -9.57 5.10 -42.88
CA SER A 482 -10.56 5.62 -41.90
C SER A 482 -10.68 4.73 -40.66
N LEU A 483 -11.19 5.34 -39.58
CA LEU A 483 -11.54 4.61 -38.36
C LEU A 483 -12.71 3.65 -38.62
N PRO A 484 -12.69 2.44 -38.01
CA PRO A 484 -13.83 1.52 -38.03
C PRO A 484 -15.09 2.15 -37.42
N SER A 485 -16.24 1.85 -38.03
CA SER A 485 -17.57 2.31 -37.55
C SER A 485 -18.35 1.23 -36.80
N ILE A 486 -17.64 0.30 -36.17
CA ILE A 486 -18.18 -0.77 -35.31
C ILE A 486 -17.43 -0.82 -34.00
N ASN A 487 -18.02 -1.46 -32.98
CA ASN A 487 -17.46 -1.55 -31.63
C ASN A 487 -16.08 -2.24 -31.62
N ILE A 488 -15.20 -1.82 -30.74
CA ILE A 488 -13.98 -2.55 -30.40
C ILE A 488 -14.32 -3.71 -29.47
N TYR A 489 -13.75 -4.90 -29.72
CA TYR A 489 -13.81 -6.04 -28.81
C TYR A 489 -12.47 -6.27 -28.12
N ILE A 490 -12.53 -6.78 -26.88
CA ILE A 490 -11.39 -7.31 -26.13
C ILE A 490 -11.54 -8.83 -26.08
N GLY A 491 -10.43 -9.58 -26.30
CA GLY A 491 -10.45 -11.03 -26.35
C GLY A 491 -10.73 -11.60 -27.74
N SER A 492 -11.04 -10.75 -28.71
CA SER A 492 -11.21 -11.12 -30.13
C SER A 492 -11.16 -9.90 -31.04
N LEU A 493 -11.16 -10.10 -32.34
CA LEU A 493 -11.40 -9.07 -33.35
C LEU A 493 -12.89 -8.99 -33.67
N ASN A 494 -13.47 -7.81 -33.66
CA ASN A 494 -14.79 -7.56 -34.23
C ASN A 494 -14.61 -7.42 -35.76
N ILE A 495 -15.12 -8.36 -36.54
CA ILE A 495 -15.04 -8.36 -38.04
C ILE A 495 -16.44 -8.11 -38.59
N ASN A 496 -16.71 -6.87 -39.03
CA ASN A 496 -18.00 -6.48 -39.60
C ASN A 496 -19.23 -6.83 -38.70
N GLY A 497 -19.07 -6.75 -37.39
CA GLY A 497 -20.11 -7.06 -36.39
C GLY A 497 -20.08 -8.51 -35.87
N VAL A 498 -19.16 -9.34 -36.33
CA VAL A 498 -19.00 -10.74 -35.89
C VAL A 498 -17.67 -10.90 -35.15
N ALA A 499 -17.68 -11.57 -34.01
CA ALA A 499 -16.45 -11.86 -33.25
C ALA A 499 -15.66 -13.01 -33.96
N GLY A 500 -14.36 -12.80 -34.11
CA GLY A 500 -13.44 -13.78 -34.72
C GLY A 500 -12.02 -13.59 -34.18
N ASN A 501 -11.11 -14.46 -34.56
CA ASN A 501 -9.70 -14.43 -34.12
C ASN A 501 -9.57 -14.31 -32.58
N PHE A 502 -10.20 -15.25 -31.89
CA PHE A 502 -10.26 -15.26 -30.42
C PHE A 502 -8.90 -15.53 -29.80
N THR A 503 -8.56 -14.76 -28.76
CA THR A 503 -7.36 -14.99 -27.95
C THR A 503 -7.69 -15.81 -26.69
N ASN A 504 -6.67 -16.48 -26.12
CA ASN A 504 -6.72 -17.15 -24.82
C ASN A 504 -5.72 -16.51 -23.83
N ARG A 505 -5.43 -15.23 -23.99
CA ARG A 505 -4.54 -14.48 -23.11
C ARG A 505 -5.32 -13.70 -22.06
N GLU A 506 -4.85 -13.76 -20.81
CA GLU A 506 -5.48 -13.06 -19.68
C GLU A 506 -5.37 -11.55 -19.85
N SER A 507 -6.50 -10.86 -19.82
CA SER A 507 -6.61 -9.41 -19.82
C SER A 507 -6.50 -8.89 -18.39
N VAL A 508 -5.44 -8.17 -18.07
CA VAL A 508 -5.26 -7.56 -16.74
C VAL A 508 -5.33 -6.03 -16.78
N PHE A 509 -5.22 -5.48 -17.98
CA PHE A 509 -5.42 -4.06 -18.28
C PHE A 509 -5.64 -3.87 -19.78
N ALA A 510 -6.53 -2.95 -20.14
CA ALA A 510 -6.68 -2.49 -21.51
C ALA A 510 -7.01 -1.00 -21.55
N SER A 511 -6.56 -0.31 -22.59
CA SER A 511 -6.87 1.11 -22.82
C SER A 511 -7.21 1.42 -24.26
N ILE A 512 -8.00 2.45 -24.45
CA ILE A 512 -8.38 3.04 -25.73
C ILE A 512 -8.38 4.58 -25.56
N GLY A 513 -7.71 5.31 -26.46
CA GLY A 513 -7.64 6.77 -26.34
C GLY A 513 -6.98 7.45 -27.53
N ASP A 514 -6.75 8.76 -27.40
CA ASP A 514 -6.03 9.57 -28.37
C ASP A 514 -4.53 9.19 -28.38
N GLY A 515 -3.80 9.52 -29.45
CA GLY A 515 -2.37 9.22 -29.58
C GLY A 515 -1.52 9.89 -28.50
N LEU A 516 -0.44 9.23 -28.12
CA LEU A 516 0.51 9.65 -27.11
C LEU A 516 1.87 10.00 -27.74
N THR A 517 2.53 11.05 -27.29
CA THR A 517 3.94 11.28 -27.59
C THR A 517 4.80 10.15 -27.02
N ASP A 518 6.05 10.01 -27.45
CA ASP A 518 6.95 8.94 -26.94
C ASP A 518 7.17 9.07 -25.42
N ASN A 519 7.26 10.31 -24.89
CA ASN A 519 7.36 10.56 -23.47
C ASN A 519 6.10 10.17 -22.71
N GLU A 520 4.91 10.51 -23.25
CA GLU A 520 3.63 10.11 -22.66
C GLU A 520 3.43 8.58 -22.74
N ALA A 521 3.85 7.91 -23.81
CA ALA A 521 3.81 6.46 -23.95
C ALA A 521 4.68 5.77 -22.88
N SER A 522 5.86 6.31 -22.61
CA SER A 522 6.74 5.85 -21.53
C SER A 522 6.14 6.09 -20.13
N ALA A 523 5.59 7.28 -19.90
CA ALA A 523 4.92 7.63 -18.63
C ALA A 523 3.66 6.76 -18.42
N PHE A 524 2.91 6.50 -19.49
CA PHE A 524 1.74 5.60 -19.45
C PHE A 524 2.13 4.19 -19.04
N TYR A 525 3.16 3.61 -19.67
CA TYR A 525 3.69 2.30 -19.27
C TYR A 525 4.12 2.30 -17.81
N THR A 526 4.83 3.33 -17.37
CA THR A 526 5.29 3.47 -15.98
C THR A 526 4.12 3.44 -15.00
N ALA A 527 3.05 4.20 -15.28
CA ALA A 527 1.84 4.21 -14.45
C ALA A 527 1.14 2.84 -14.43
N VAL A 528 1.01 2.17 -15.61
CA VAL A 528 0.40 0.85 -15.73
C VAL A 528 1.26 -0.21 -15.03
N GLN A 529 2.58 -0.21 -15.19
CA GLN A 529 3.48 -1.18 -14.54
C GLN A 529 3.48 -1.01 -13.02
N LYS A 530 3.47 0.23 -12.52
CA LYS A 530 3.33 0.53 -11.10
C LYS A 530 1.99 0.02 -10.54
N TYR A 531 0.91 0.24 -11.28
CA TYR A 531 -0.42 -0.29 -10.97
C TYR A 531 -0.40 -1.84 -10.88
N GLN A 532 0.17 -2.54 -11.86
CA GLN A 532 0.28 -3.99 -11.85
C GLN A 532 1.19 -4.48 -10.71
N THR A 533 2.26 -3.75 -10.43
CA THR A 533 3.18 -4.03 -9.32
C THR A 533 2.46 -3.95 -7.96
N SER A 534 1.67 -2.89 -7.73
CA SER A 534 0.91 -2.72 -6.48
C SER A 534 -0.09 -3.84 -6.22
N LEU A 535 -0.57 -4.50 -7.29
CA LEU A 535 -1.50 -5.63 -7.21
C LEU A 535 -0.81 -7.01 -7.22
N GLY A 536 0.53 -7.06 -7.29
CA GLY A 536 1.27 -8.32 -7.44
C GLY A 536 1.00 -9.06 -8.74
N ARG A 537 0.51 -8.35 -9.79
CA ARG A 537 0.12 -8.91 -11.10
C ARG A 537 1.13 -8.59 -12.21
N GLN A 538 2.16 -7.84 -11.90
CA GLN A 538 3.17 -7.46 -12.89
C GLN A 538 3.90 -8.68 -13.46
N VAL A 539 4.34 -8.56 -14.69
CA VAL A 539 5.35 -9.41 -15.31
C VAL A 539 6.65 -8.59 -15.44
N ASN A 540 7.79 -9.26 -15.51
CA ASN A 540 9.11 -8.65 -15.44
C ASN A 540 9.42 -8.02 -14.05
N THR A 541 10.46 -7.18 -13.98
CA THR A 541 10.87 -6.52 -12.72
C THR A 541 9.76 -5.60 -12.22
N PRO A 542 9.37 -5.71 -10.93
CA PRO A 542 8.43 -4.80 -10.30
C PRO A 542 8.93 -3.36 -10.34
N LEU A 543 8.03 -2.40 -10.51
CA LEU A 543 8.36 -0.98 -10.44
C LEU A 543 8.21 -0.49 -9.01
N VAL A 544 9.29 0.07 -8.45
CA VAL A 544 9.33 0.62 -7.09
C VAL A 544 9.60 2.12 -7.07
N SER A 545 9.40 2.77 -5.93
CA SER A 545 9.47 4.24 -5.82
C SER A 545 10.89 4.80 -5.80
N ASP A 546 11.85 4.04 -5.26
CA ASP A 546 13.24 4.51 -5.10
C ASP A 546 14.11 4.07 -6.28
N SER A 547 14.87 5.00 -6.86
CA SER A 547 15.69 4.76 -8.05
C SER A 547 16.89 3.83 -7.81
N ASP A 548 17.48 3.86 -6.62
CA ASP A 548 18.62 2.98 -6.29
C ASP A 548 18.10 1.54 -6.09
N ALA A 549 16.97 1.40 -5.40
CA ALA A 549 16.28 0.11 -5.29
C ALA A 549 15.91 -0.43 -6.67
N GLN A 550 15.30 0.40 -7.54
CA GLN A 550 14.93 -0.02 -8.90
C GLN A 550 16.12 -0.48 -9.74
N SER A 551 17.24 0.26 -9.65
CA SER A 551 18.47 -0.10 -10.35
C SER A 551 18.98 -1.47 -9.93
N PHE A 552 19.02 -1.74 -8.63
CA PHE A 552 19.38 -3.05 -8.09
C PHE A 552 18.43 -4.17 -8.56
N LEU A 553 17.11 -3.95 -8.46
CA LEU A 553 16.11 -4.95 -8.85
C LEU A 553 16.24 -5.33 -10.33
N ASN A 554 16.50 -4.35 -11.21
CA ASN A 554 16.67 -4.58 -12.64
C ASN A 554 17.92 -5.45 -12.93
N VAL A 555 19.05 -5.14 -12.31
CA VAL A 555 20.32 -5.85 -12.54
C VAL A 555 20.32 -7.23 -11.90
N ALA A 556 19.77 -7.35 -10.69
CA ALA A 556 19.66 -8.62 -9.97
C ALA A 556 18.55 -9.54 -10.52
N GLY A 557 17.71 -9.04 -11.44
CA GLY A 557 16.63 -9.80 -12.05
C GLY A 557 15.52 -10.19 -11.06
N ILE A 558 15.22 -9.33 -10.09
CA ILE A 558 14.20 -9.62 -9.07
C ILE A 558 12.81 -9.42 -9.66
N THR A 559 12.02 -10.49 -9.73
CA THR A 559 10.64 -10.46 -10.24
C THR A 559 9.58 -10.63 -9.15
N SER A 560 9.97 -11.02 -7.93
CA SER A 560 9.07 -11.12 -6.79
C SER A 560 8.70 -9.73 -6.26
N TYR A 561 7.41 -9.40 -6.27
CA TYR A 561 6.88 -8.15 -5.70
C TYR A 561 7.26 -7.99 -4.22
N THR A 562 7.11 -9.06 -3.42
CA THR A 562 7.42 -9.04 -1.98
C THR A 562 8.89 -8.66 -1.73
N GLN A 563 9.81 -9.28 -2.47
CA GLN A 563 11.23 -8.98 -2.36
C GLN A 563 11.55 -7.57 -2.88
N ALA A 564 10.95 -7.15 -3.98
CA ALA A 564 11.15 -5.82 -4.53
C ALA A 564 10.68 -4.72 -3.57
N ASN A 565 9.50 -4.91 -2.96
CA ASN A 565 8.98 -3.96 -1.98
C ASN A 565 9.84 -3.92 -0.71
N ALA A 566 10.33 -5.07 -0.24
CA ALA A 566 11.24 -5.15 0.92
C ALA A 566 12.56 -4.38 0.65
N VAL A 567 13.16 -4.57 -0.53
CA VAL A 567 14.37 -3.83 -0.96
C VAL A 567 14.09 -2.33 -1.05
N ASN A 568 12.96 -1.94 -1.64
CA ASN A 568 12.55 -0.54 -1.74
C ASN A 568 12.39 0.11 -0.36
N THR A 569 11.67 -0.53 0.53
CA THR A 569 11.46 -0.07 1.92
C THR A 569 12.79 0.09 2.63
N LEU A 570 13.69 -0.91 2.53
CA LEU A 570 15.02 -0.83 3.12
C LEU A 570 15.80 0.42 2.65
N VAL A 571 15.81 0.69 1.34
CA VAL A 571 16.54 1.85 0.80
C VAL A 571 15.91 3.17 1.25
N VAL A 572 14.57 3.26 1.19
CA VAL A 572 13.83 4.46 1.63
C VAL A 572 14.09 4.74 3.11
N ASP A 573 14.02 3.73 3.98
CA ASP A 573 14.24 3.86 5.42
C ASP A 573 15.70 4.25 5.74
N LEU A 574 16.67 3.63 5.07
CA LEU A 574 18.09 3.99 5.24
C LEU A 574 18.40 5.44 4.78
N LYS A 575 17.74 5.90 3.71
CA LYS A 575 17.84 7.31 3.26
C LYS A 575 17.17 8.25 4.26
N ALA A 576 15.98 7.92 4.73
CA ALA A 576 15.27 8.71 5.74
C ALA A 576 16.04 8.82 7.06
N ALA A 577 16.70 7.75 7.48
CA ALA A 577 17.56 7.72 8.67
C ALA A 577 18.94 8.41 8.46
N GLY A 578 19.26 8.89 7.25
CA GLY A 578 20.54 9.53 6.93
C GLY A 578 21.76 8.58 6.96
N VAL A 579 21.54 7.25 6.95
CA VAL A 579 22.63 6.25 6.99
C VAL A 579 22.99 5.71 5.61
N TRP A 580 22.15 5.91 4.59
CA TRP A 580 22.43 5.46 3.22
C TRP A 580 23.77 5.94 2.66
N THR A 581 24.15 7.18 2.94
CA THR A 581 25.42 7.78 2.47
C THR A 581 26.66 7.19 3.15
N LYS A 582 26.49 6.55 4.31
CA LYS A 582 27.55 5.88 5.06
C LYS A 582 27.85 4.48 4.55
N MET A 583 26.94 3.90 3.75
CA MET A 583 27.10 2.54 3.21
C MET A 583 28.06 2.53 2.03
N LYS A 584 29.00 1.56 2.02
CA LYS A 584 29.81 1.18 0.88
C LYS A 584 29.21 -0.04 0.16
N ALA A 585 28.74 -1.00 0.92
CA ALA A 585 28.06 -2.16 0.35
C ALA A 585 26.90 -2.65 1.24
N LEU A 586 25.85 -3.13 0.57
CA LEU A 586 24.67 -3.77 1.13
C LEU A 586 24.32 -4.99 0.28
N TYR A 587 24.26 -6.17 0.91
CA TYR A 587 23.95 -7.46 0.25
C TYR A 587 22.67 -8.01 0.86
N PRO A 588 21.49 -7.78 0.24
CA PRO A 588 20.19 -8.19 0.80
C PRO A 588 19.84 -9.66 0.55
N PHE A 589 20.65 -10.42 -0.18
CA PHE A 589 20.48 -11.84 -0.50
C PHE A 589 19.06 -12.20 -0.97
N VAL A 590 18.51 -11.45 -1.92
CA VAL A 590 17.21 -11.68 -2.58
C VAL A 590 17.36 -12.37 -3.93
N GLY A 591 16.30 -13.00 -4.43
CA GLY A 591 16.26 -13.70 -5.73
C GLY A 591 16.58 -15.19 -5.65
N GLY A 592 17.31 -15.64 -4.63
CA GLY A 592 17.53 -17.05 -4.36
C GLY A 592 18.63 -17.75 -5.17
N TYR A 593 19.45 -17.00 -5.92
CA TYR A 593 20.51 -17.53 -6.78
C TYR A 593 21.83 -16.79 -6.57
N ALA A 594 22.96 -17.44 -6.82
CA ALA A 594 24.27 -16.80 -6.77
C ALA A 594 24.35 -15.59 -7.71
N THR A 595 23.68 -15.67 -8.88
CA THR A 595 23.64 -14.60 -9.88
C THR A 595 22.87 -13.36 -9.43
N SER A 596 21.92 -13.47 -8.51
CA SER A 596 21.22 -12.34 -7.89
C SER A 596 21.89 -11.88 -6.58
N HIS A 597 22.39 -12.82 -5.76
CA HIS A 597 23.01 -12.53 -4.47
C HIS A 597 24.34 -11.80 -4.56
N LYS A 598 25.01 -11.83 -5.73
CA LYS A 598 26.33 -11.20 -5.90
C LYS A 598 26.30 -9.66 -5.91
N PHE A 599 25.16 -9.04 -6.16
CA PHE A 599 25.07 -7.61 -6.37
C PHE A 599 25.04 -6.80 -5.07
N ASN A 600 25.82 -5.75 -5.07
CA ASN A 600 25.78 -4.71 -4.04
C ASN A 600 24.59 -3.77 -4.31
N LEU A 601 23.65 -3.66 -3.37
CA LEU A 601 22.49 -2.77 -3.50
C LEU A 601 22.88 -1.29 -3.64
N LYS A 602 24.00 -0.87 -3.07
CA LYS A 602 24.50 0.50 -3.14
C LYS A 602 25.04 0.87 -4.54
N ASP A 603 25.65 -0.09 -5.22
CA ASP A 603 26.15 0.03 -6.59
C ASP A 603 26.00 -1.33 -7.28
N PRO A 604 24.89 -1.58 -8.02
CA PRO A 604 24.58 -2.91 -8.53
C PRO A 604 25.32 -3.27 -9.83
N ARG A 605 26.35 -2.55 -10.23
CA ARG A 605 27.15 -2.89 -11.42
C ARG A 605 27.90 -4.22 -11.21
N ASP A 606 27.95 -5.05 -12.24
CA ASP A 606 28.62 -6.36 -12.20
C ASP A 606 30.14 -6.24 -12.43
N VAL A 607 30.81 -5.45 -11.60
CA VAL A 607 32.26 -5.21 -11.64
C VAL A 607 32.83 -5.18 -10.24
N ASP A 608 34.12 -5.54 -10.09
CA ASP A 608 34.80 -5.57 -8.77
C ASP A 608 34.83 -4.18 -8.10
N ALA A 609 34.96 -3.11 -8.88
CA ALA A 609 34.94 -1.73 -8.38
C ALA A 609 33.60 -1.29 -7.76
N ALA A 610 32.53 -2.05 -8.02
CA ALA A 610 31.20 -1.87 -7.38
C ALA A 610 31.03 -2.78 -6.15
N TYR A 611 32.07 -3.46 -5.72
CA TYR A 611 32.06 -4.35 -4.55
C TYR A 611 31.08 -5.51 -4.70
N ARG A 612 30.97 -6.08 -5.91
CA ARG A 612 30.17 -7.30 -6.10
C ARG A 612 30.78 -8.47 -5.32
N LEU A 613 29.95 -9.39 -4.86
CA LEU A 613 30.41 -10.64 -4.26
C LEU A 613 30.94 -11.60 -5.32
N VAL A 614 32.10 -12.20 -5.04
CA VAL A 614 32.63 -13.34 -5.78
C VAL A 614 32.59 -14.57 -4.87
N PHE A 615 31.63 -15.46 -5.14
CA PHE A 615 31.43 -16.69 -4.37
C PHE A 615 32.50 -17.72 -4.73
N ASN A 616 33.13 -18.29 -3.70
CA ASN A 616 34.13 -19.35 -3.78
C ASN A 616 33.75 -20.52 -2.89
N GLY A 617 34.12 -21.74 -3.27
CA GLY A 617 33.78 -22.96 -2.54
C GLY A 617 32.28 -23.29 -2.55
N GLY A 618 31.83 -24.03 -1.55
CA GLY A 618 30.46 -24.52 -1.50
C GLY A 618 29.48 -23.54 -0.87
N TRP A 619 28.46 -23.15 -1.61
CA TRP A 619 27.34 -22.31 -1.16
C TRP A 619 25.99 -22.89 -1.57
N THR A 620 25.00 -22.75 -0.70
CA THR A 620 23.58 -22.98 -1.02
C THR A 620 22.88 -21.63 -1.04
N HIS A 621 22.20 -21.31 -2.16
CA HIS A 621 21.45 -20.09 -2.36
C HIS A 621 19.96 -20.38 -2.36
N THR A 622 19.20 -19.68 -1.55
CA THR A 622 17.73 -19.80 -1.44
C THR A 622 17.07 -18.44 -1.40
N SER A 623 15.75 -18.40 -1.50
CA SER A 623 14.97 -17.15 -1.33
C SER A 623 15.09 -16.53 0.07
N THR A 624 15.65 -17.27 1.02
CA THR A 624 15.81 -16.83 2.43
C THR A 624 17.21 -16.34 2.76
N GLY A 625 18.21 -16.65 1.92
CA GLY A 625 19.59 -16.24 2.14
C GLY A 625 20.61 -17.08 1.41
N ALA A 626 21.86 -16.91 1.80
CA ALA A 626 23.01 -17.66 1.30
C ALA A 626 23.71 -18.40 2.45
N LEU A 627 23.87 -19.72 2.34
CA LEU A 627 24.47 -20.60 3.34
C LEU A 627 25.81 -21.12 2.85
N PRO A 628 26.96 -20.76 3.46
CA PRO A 628 28.25 -21.37 3.17
C PRO A 628 28.35 -22.78 3.78
N ASN A 629 29.16 -23.66 3.20
CA ASN A 629 29.27 -25.06 3.59
C ASN A 629 30.10 -25.29 4.88
N GLY A 630 30.62 -24.27 5.50
CA GLY A 630 31.44 -24.39 6.74
C GLY A 630 32.86 -24.92 6.57
N THR A 631 33.30 -25.18 5.34
CA THR A 631 34.63 -25.76 5.07
C THR A 631 35.44 -25.07 4.01
N THR A 632 34.78 -24.61 2.94
CA THR A 632 35.44 -23.97 1.77
C THR A 632 34.70 -22.74 1.28
N GLY A 633 33.43 -22.54 1.72
CA GLY A 633 32.55 -21.48 1.24
C GLY A 633 32.91 -20.11 1.80
N TYR A 634 33.32 -19.18 0.94
CA TYR A 634 33.46 -17.77 1.24
C TYR A 634 33.08 -16.89 0.04
N ALA A 635 32.62 -15.67 0.30
CA ALA A 635 32.37 -14.68 -0.74
C ALA A 635 33.29 -13.47 -0.56
N ASP A 636 34.09 -13.18 -1.58
CA ASP A 636 35.00 -12.03 -1.60
C ASP A 636 34.22 -10.76 -1.94
N THR A 637 34.21 -9.78 -1.04
CA THR A 637 33.47 -8.51 -1.19
C THR A 637 34.19 -7.50 -2.06
N LYS A 638 35.47 -7.68 -2.35
CA LYS A 638 36.39 -6.70 -2.98
C LYS A 638 36.62 -5.42 -2.17
N ILE A 639 36.02 -5.30 -0.97
CA ILE A 639 36.25 -4.19 -0.03
C ILE A 639 37.37 -4.58 0.92
N LYS A 640 38.26 -3.64 1.19
CA LYS A 640 39.33 -3.76 2.19
C LYS A 640 38.99 -2.89 3.41
N PRO A 641 39.41 -3.23 4.63
CA PRO A 641 39.26 -2.34 5.78
C PRO A 641 39.88 -0.94 5.57
N ASN A 642 40.97 -0.84 4.82
CA ASN A 642 41.59 0.44 4.50
C ASN A 642 40.87 1.29 3.43
N ASP A 643 39.78 0.77 2.82
CA ASP A 643 38.86 1.57 2.01
C ASP A 643 37.93 2.42 2.89
N MET A 644 37.94 2.19 4.21
CA MET A 644 37.19 2.94 5.22
C MET A 644 38.14 3.74 6.11
N ALA A 645 37.61 4.77 6.78
CA ALA A 645 38.39 5.52 7.73
C ALA A 645 38.71 4.65 8.97
N GLN A 646 39.95 4.66 9.45
CA GLN A 646 40.42 3.85 10.57
C GLN A 646 39.51 3.92 11.80
N ASN A 647 38.97 5.10 12.11
CA ASN A 647 38.16 5.39 13.28
C ASN A 647 36.66 5.55 12.97
N SER A 648 36.23 5.25 11.75
CA SER A 648 34.84 5.37 11.34
C SER A 648 34.49 4.24 10.36
N ALA A 649 34.00 3.13 10.91
CA ALA A 649 33.62 1.96 10.12
C ALA A 649 32.52 1.14 10.83
N HIS A 650 31.74 0.43 10.05
CA HIS A 650 30.81 -0.59 10.57
C HIS A 650 30.78 -1.82 9.68
N MET A 651 30.38 -2.94 10.27
CA MET A 651 29.95 -4.14 9.58
C MET A 651 28.70 -4.69 10.23
N SER A 652 27.79 -5.23 9.45
CA SER A 652 26.63 -5.95 9.99
C SER A 652 26.31 -7.21 9.19
N THR A 653 25.69 -8.16 9.87
CA THR A 653 25.15 -9.38 9.26
C THR A 653 23.88 -9.84 9.96
N TYR A 654 22.91 -10.35 9.21
CA TYR A 654 21.70 -11.00 9.73
C TYR A 654 21.83 -12.51 9.49
N LEU A 655 21.91 -13.27 10.58
CA LEU A 655 22.10 -14.71 10.58
C LEU A 655 20.80 -15.43 10.95
N ARG A 656 20.45 -16.49 10.20
CA ARG A 656 19.18 -17.22 10.34
C ARG A 656 19.32 -18.67 10.83
N THR A 657 20.53 -19.17 10.98
CA THR A 657 20.76 -20.54 11.43
C THR A 657 21.70 -20.56 12.61
N TYR A 658 21.41 -21.46 13.56
CA TYR A 658 22.30 -21.75 14.69
C TYR A 658 23.52 -22.56 14.24
N ASN A 659 24.70 -22.17 14.68
CA ASN A 659 25.93 -22.98 14.58
C ASN A 659 27.00 -22.52 15.59
N GLU A 660 27.79 -23.44 16.10
CA GLU A 660 28.69 -23.21 17.25
C GLU A 660 30.05 -22.60 16.88
N SER A 661 30.43 -22.46 15.60
CA SER A 661 31.76 -21.96 15.26
C SER A 661 31.82 -21.24 13.91
N GLY A 662 32.89 -20.47 13.71
CA GLY A 662 33.22 -19.79 12.47
C GLY A 662 33.06 -18.27 12.54
N ILE A 663 33.75 -17.57 11.65
CA ILE A 663 33.65 -16.11 11.49
C ILE A 663 32.69 -15.83 10.34
N ASP A 664 31.69 -14.95 10.60
CA ASP A 664 30.64 -14.70 9.64
C ASP A 664 31.06 -13.75 8.52
N MET A 665 31.92 -12.76 8.84
CA MET A 665 32.57 -11.92 7.83
C MET A 665 33.81 -11.22 8.39
N GLY A 666 34.84 -11.01 7.55
CA GLY A 666 35.99 -10.21 7.94
C GLY A 666 37.28 -10.47 7.22
N SER A 667 38.34 -9.74 7.69
CA SER A 667 39.73 -9.96 7.41
C SER A 667 40.55 -9.97 8.71
N ASN A 668 41.68 -10.70 8.76
CA ASN A 668 42.48 -10.90 9.96
C ASN A 668 43.93 -11.25 9.59
N THR A 669 44.72 -10.26 9.19
CA THR A 669 46.11 -10.49 8.85
C THR A 669 47.02 -9.87 9.90
N ILE A 670 47.00 -8.57 10.07
CA ILE A 670 47.79 -7.84 11.07
C ILE A 670 46.87 -7.44 12.23
N ASN A 671 45.68 -6.91 11.90
CA ASN A 671 44.69 -6.41 12.83
C ASN A 671 43.34 -7.01 12.51
N ARG A 672 42.50 -7.17 13.52
CA ARG A 672 41.17 -7.78 13.37
C ARG A 672 40.17 -6.79 12.82
N PHE A 673 39.53 -7.18 11.73
CA PHE A 673 38.36 -6.51 11.18
C PHE A 673 37.31 -7.57 10.81
N TRP A 674 36.57 -8.05 11.80
CA TRP A 674 35.60 -9.12 11.58
C TRP A 674 34.47 -9.13 12.61
N ILE A 675 33.37 -9.82 12.25
CA ILE A 675 32.20 -10.07 13.09
C ILE A 675 31.87 -11.57 13.08
N SER A 676 31.47 -12.10 14.23
CA SER A 676 31.02 -13.48 14.39
C SER A 676 29.97 -13.57 15.46
N ALA A 677 28.96 -14.42 15.25
CA ALA A 677 28.00 -14.75 16.28
C ALA A 677 28.55 -15.73 17.32
N ASN A 678 29.57 -16.52 16.98
CA ASN A 678 30.25 -17.42 17.91
C ASN A 678 31.64 -17.76 17.40
N VAL A 679 32.67 -17.60 18.24
CA VAL A 679 34.08 -17.86 17.94
C VAL A 679 34.66 -19.09 18.63
N GLY A 680 33.88 -19.90 19.35
CA GLY A 680 34.35 -21.12 20.03
C GLY A 680 33.42 -21.66 21.12
N ALA A 681 33.87 -22.58 21.95
CA ALA A 681 33.06 -23.22 22.99
C ALA A 681 32.42 -22.21 23.96
N GLY A 682 31.16 -21.96 23.79
CA GLY A 682 30.37 -20.93 24.45
C GLY A 682 29.95 -19.85 23.48
N VAL A 683 28.64 -19.68 23.25
CA VAL A 683 28.04 -18.73 22.27
C VAL A 683 28.38 -17.31 22.65
N ARG A 684 29.34 -16.70 21.98
CA ARG A 684 29.81 -15.32 22.23
C ARG A 684 29.85 -14.54 20.93
N PRO A 685 28.89 -13.66 20.68
CA PRO A 685 29.01 -12.74 19.55
C PRO A 685 30.17 -11.78 19.77
N LEU A 686 30.94 -11.57 18.72
CA LEU A 686 32.11 -10.68 18.74
C LEU A 686 32.17 -9.84 17.46
N GLY A 687 32.54 -8.59 17.61
CA GLY A 687 32.76 -7.68 16.50
C GLY A 687 33.96 -6.79 16.78
N LEU A 688 35.02 -6.94 15.99
CA LEU A 688 36.28 -6.22 16.16
C LEU A 688 36.61 -5.47 14.89
N LEU A 689 36.76 -4.15 14.99
CA LEU A 689 37.04 -3.27 13.86
C LEU A 689 38.36 -2.52 14.10
N ASN A 690 39.39 -2.82 13.30
CA ASN A 690 40.71 -2.23 13.38
C ASN A 690 41.34 -2.35 14.79
N VAL A 691 41.34 -3.56 15.35
CA VAL A 691 41.80 -3.81 16.73
C VAL A 691 42.88 -4.88 16.76
N VAL A 692 43.94 -4.64 17.57
CA VAL A 692 44.92 -5.69 17.89
C VAL A 692 44.22 -6.84 18.65
N PRO A 693 44.59 -8.12 18.41
CA PRO A 693 43.99 -9.24 19.09
C PRO A 693 44.06 -9.14 20.62
N PHE A 694 42.91 -9.24 21.30
CA PHE A 694 42.79 -9.35 22.75
C PHE A 694 41.69 -10.37 23.14
N ALA A 695 41.77 -10.86 24.38
CA ALA A 695 40.79 -11.83 24.90
C ALA A 695 39.48 -11.10 25.27
N VAL A 696 38.36 -11.60 24.80
CA VAL A 696 37.04 -11.03 25.09
C VAL A 696 36.19 -12.05 25.85
N THR A 697 35.50 -11.59 26.86
CA THR A 697 34.49 -12.37 27.60
C THR A 697 33.12 -11.70 27.35
N GLY A 698 32.21 -12.37 26.69
CA GLY A 698 30.85 -11.89 26.44
C GLY A 698 29.77 -12.89 26.92
N PRO A 699 28.50 -12.52 26.97
CA PRO A 699 27.41 -13.41 27.32
C PRO A 699 27.20 -14.49 26.25
N ASN A 700 26.77 -15.67 26.67
CA ASN A 700 26.29 -16.72 25.76
C ASN A 700 24.93 -16.30 25.20
N LEU A 701 24.83 -16.16 23.87
CA LEU A 701 23.60 -15.78 23.17
C LEU A 701 23.43 -16.67 21.94
N ASP A 702 22.18 -16.83 21.49
CA ASP A 702 21.87 -17.53 20.24
C ASP A 702 22.59 -16.90 19.05
N THR A 703 22.96 -17.71 18.08
CA THR A 703 23.66 -17.24 16.88
C THR A 703 22.72 -16.62 15.84
N GLU A 704 21.40 -16.86 15.94
CA GLU A 704 20.38 -16.29 15.08
C GLU A 704 20.10 -14.84 15.52
N ALA A 705 20.62 -13.87 14.80
CA ALA A 705 20.47 -12.47 15.13
C ALA A 705 20.94 -11.53 14.02
N PHE A 706 20.52 -10.26 14.11
CA PHE A 706 21.20 -9.16 13.47
C PHE A 706 22.33 -8.65 14.36
N LEU A 707 23.55 -8.72 13.87
CA LEU A 707 24.75 -8.22 14.53
C LEU A 707 25.29 -7.00 13.81
N LEU A 708 25.69 -5.96 14.57
CA LEU A 708 26.30 -4.74 14.05
C LEU A 708 27.51 -4.39 14.90
N ALA A 709 28.71 -4.48 14.34
CA ALA A 709 29.92 -3.91 14.90
C ALA A 709 30.11 -2.46 14.38
N SER A 710 30.46 -1.56 15.25
CA SER A 710 30.63 -0.14 14.91
C SER A 710 31.80 0.50 15.67
N ARG A 711 32.60 1.26 14.94
CA ARG A 711 33.65 2.15 15.48
C ARG A 711 33.40 3.56 14.97
N THR A 712 33.33 4.53 15.87
CA THR A 712 33.09 5.95 15.55
C THR A 712 34.20 6.87 16.07
N ASP A 713 35.22 6.32 16.76
CA ASP A 713 36.35 7.03 17.33
C ASP A 713 37.58 6.12 17.47
N SER A 714 38.73 6.69 17.93
CA SER A 714 39.97 5.96 18.04
C SER A 714 40.08 4.99 19.22
N THR A 715 39.12 5.01 20.13
CA THR A 715 39.23 4.30 21.42
C THR A 715 38.07 3.31 21.67
N THR A 716 36.94 3.44 20.98
CA THR A 716 35.73 2.68 21.29
C THR A 716 35.32 1.75 20.15
N ASN A 717 35.10 0.48 20.48
CA ASN A 717 34.52 -0.52 19.57
C ASN A 717 33.23 -1.08 20.19
N LYS A 718 32.13 -1.01 19.45
CA LYS A 718 30.80 -1.41 19.92
C LYS A 718 30.24 -2.57 19.12
N LEU A 719 29.51 -3.48 19.79
CA LEU A 719 28.72 -4.53 19.15
C LEU A 719 27.28 -4.46 19.62
N PHE A 720 26.37 -4.44 18.67
CA PHE A 720 24.93 -4.49 18.90
C PHE A 720 24.38 -5.83 18.41
N ARG A 721 23.38 -6.35 19.12
CA ARG A 721 22.57 -7.51 18.73
C ARG A 721 21.10 -7.13 18.80
N ASN A 722 20.38 -7.27 17.67
CA ASN A 722 18.95 -6.92 17.57
C ASN A 722 18.66 -5.53 18.20
N SER A 723 19.43 -4.52 17.81
CA SER A 723 19.41 -3.12 18.30
C SER A 723 19.93 -2.89 19.74
N SER A 724 20.11 -3.91 20.55
CA SER A 724 20.64 -3.79 21.93
C SER A 724 22.18 -3.74 21.91
N LEU A 725 22.77 -2.78 22.61
CA LEU A 725 24.24 -2.75 22.84
C LEU A 725 24.60 -3.89 23.79
N ILE A 726 25.35 -4.87 23.27
CA ILE A 726 25.80 -6.03 24.08
C ILE A 726 27.26 -5.95 24.45
N TYR A 727 28.01 -5.03 23.80
CA TYR A 727 29.44 -4.90 23.99
C TYR A 727 29.91 -3.48 23.68
N ASN A 728 30.65 -2.89 24.61
CA ASN A 728 31.25 -1.56 24.47
C ASN A 728 32.68 -1.63 25.06
N GLU A 729 33.66 -1.81 24.19
CA GLU A 729 35.06 -2.00 24.59
C GLU A 729 35.87 -0.77 24.35
N THR A 730 36.67 -0.42 25.34
CA THR A 730 37.76 0.57 25.15
C THR A 730 38.94 -0.13 24.52
N ALA A 731 39.09 -0.01 23.21
CA ALA A 731 40.15 -0.62 22.43
C ALA A 731 40.72 0.40 21.45
N ALA A 732 41.96 0.75 21.62
CA ALA A 732 42.66 1.65 20.68
C ALA A 732 42.57 1.08 19.25
N SER A 733 42.29 1.97 18.29
CA SER A 733 42.30 1.58 16.89
C SER A 733 43.72 1.38 16.39
N SER A 734 43.88 0.38 15.54
CA SER A 734 45.12 0.09 14.83
C SER A 734 44.97 0.28 13.33
N THR A 735 46.06 0.24 12.60
CA THR A 735 46.10 0.40 11.14
C THR A 735 45.11 -0.59 10.49
N PRO A 736 44.19 -0.13 9.60
CA PRO A 736 43.30 -1.02 8.90
C PRO A 736 44.00 -2.08 8.06
N ASP A 737 43.41 -3.28 7.98
CA ASP A 737 43.91 -4.37 7.17
C ASP A 737 43.83 -4.03 5.66
N VAL A 738 44.71 -4.61 4.87
CA VAL A 738 44.84 -4.37 3.41
C VAL A 738 44.27 -5.48 2.56
N TYR A 739 43.73 -6.52 3.18
CA TYR A 739 43.12 -7.68 2.54
C TYR A 739 41.59 -7.54 2.46
N ASN A 740 40.99 -8.13 1.41
CA ASN A 740 39.56 -8.03 1.20
C ASN A 740 38.78 -8.68 2.37
N ILE A 741 37.64 -8.10 2.71
CA ILE A 741 36.68 -8.67 3.64
C ILE A 741 35.97 -9.84 2.95
N TYR A 742 35.94 -11.02 3.57
CA TYR A 742 35.17 -12.18 3.12
C TYR A 742 33.89 -12.32 3.91
N LEU A 743 32.81 -12.78 3.27
CA LEU A 743 31.60 -13.29 3.92
C LEU A 743 31.66 -14.80 4.02
N GLY A 744 31.14 -15.41 5.11
CA GLY A 744 31.15 -16.86 5.36
C GLY A 744 32.50 -17.39 5.87
N ALA A 745 33.50 -16.53 5.96
CA ALA A 745 34.84 -16.86 6.51
C ALA A 745 35.60 -15.58 6.87
N VAL A 746 36.76 -15.71 7.53
CA VAL A 746 37.72 -14.62 7.64
C VAL A 746 38.81 -14.78 6.58
N ASN A 747 39.21 -13.68 5.96
CA ASN A 747 40.35 -13.63 5.05
C ASN A 747 41.67 -13.55 5.87
N VAL A 748 42.54 -14.52 5.66
CA VAL A 748 43.91 -14.54 6.19
C VAL A 748 44.86 -14.68 5.01
N ASN A 749 45.58 -13.60 4.65
CA ASN A 749 46.54 -13.58 3.56
C ASN A 749 45.99 -14.08 2.20
N ASN A 750 44.78 -13.61 1.81
CA ASN A 750 44.04 -14.03 0.62
C ASN A 750 43.51 -15.50 0.65
N GLY A 751 43.54 -16.15 1.79
CA GLY A 751 42.94 -17.47 2.01
C GLY A 751 41.75 -17.38 2.97
N GLY A 752 40.67 -18.14 2.68
CA GLY A 752 39.57 -18.31 3.63
C GLY A 752 39.98 -19.15 4.82
N SER A 753 39.61 -18.74 6.03
CA SER A 753 39.86 -19.48 7.29
C SER A 753 38.66 -19.31 8.24
N GLN A 754 38.55 -20.21 9.24
CA GLN A 754 37.47 -20.19 10.23
C GLN A 754 36.08 -20.05 9.60
N TYR A 755 35.78 -20.92 8.65
CA TYR A 755 34.56 -20.91 7.87
C TYR A 755 33.31 -21.01 8.74
N SER A 756 32.32 -20.14 8.43
CA SER A 756 31.00 -20.18 9.04
C SER A 756 30.10 -21.17 8.32
N TYR A 757 29.14 -21.76 9.03
CA TYR A 757 28.05 -22.55 8.50
C TYR A 757 26.69 -21.90 8.90
N ARG A 758 26.62 -20.58 8.85
CA ARG A 758 25.41 -19.82 9.20
C ARG A 758 24.84 -19.13 7.97
N GLU A 759 23.52 -19.30 7.74
CA GLU A 759 22.83 -18.65 6.64
C GLU A 759 22.81 -17.13 6.85
N GLN A 760 23.31 -16.42 5.87
CA GLN A 760 23.30 -14.95 5.83
C GLN A 760 22.12 -14.48 4.99
N ALA A 761 21.20 -13.71 5.59
CA ALA A 761 20.05 -13.10 4.92
C ALA A 761 20.28 -11.63 4.56
N PHE A 762 21.26 -10.99 5.19
CA PHE A 762 21.68 -9.61 4.93
C PHE A 762 23.09 -9.38 5.43
N SER A 763 23.88 -8.57 4.73
CA SER A 763 25.16 -8.07 5.22
C SER A 763 25.42 -6.65 4.73
N SER A 764 26.10 -5.82 5.55
CA SER A 764 26.52 -4.47 5.18
C SER A 764 27.91 -4.12 5.65
N ILE A 765 28.53 -3.18 4.93
CA ILE A 765 29.86 -2.60 5.21
C ILE A 765 29.80 -1.10 4.91
N GLY A 766 30.38 -0.24 5.81
CA GLY A 766 30.46 1.19 5.60
C GLY A 766 31.29 1.96 6.61
#